data_cc1629e0ec2263d1b4b2f67199e3c4af
#
_entry.id   cc1629e0ec2263d1b4b2f67199e3c4af
#
_cell.length_a   1.000
_cell.length_b   1.000
_cell.length_c   1.000
_cell.angle_alpha   90.00
_cell.angle_beta   90.00
_cell.angle_gamma   90.00
#
_symmetry.space_group_name_H-M   'P 1'
#
loop_
_entity.id
_entity.type
_entity.pdbx_description
1 polymer ?
#
loop_
_entity_poly.entity_id
_entity_poly.type
_entity_poly.pdbx_seq_one_letter_code
_entity_poly.pdbx_strand_id
1 'polypeptide(L)'
;MYDTVLDALRRGAADEALPAAQTLVDSQPDDIRALRLLAAAQRLAGDTDAALATLDGALERAPEDADLHLERAGLLLQARDLDRAEGALARSIGLDPNQFPAYIIQAQLALARGELDEAERLVRTAARIAPEHPHVGAVEGMLALRRGRPDHALELLSKASTFAPDEPLLRNALGFAYLAKGHLAFAEQAFRGVLQTTPGNLSLRALVADIVRQQGRPDQAADELIPHLDDPAAGPALHRLAGEFELLAGRVDSAVPRLKHALAMMPGDRRAISALLAAWQQRDDRDDARSTLDAALATHPQVNDLWLARLGVETFAGDEARAVIDRWLVAMPDHVPALVARLTALDAAGEGEAAEAVAQRIVELQPGHTMAEMRLVNGLMEREPQAAVTRLRSILERVQDPGIAIALRQLLGFALDRADRTEEAVSTWLSLHAEVASQRLPPPPASGFKGPWPELAPRPEGAPITVLLWGAPGSLVERLARTLEVGGGPLLQDRIGPETPADPFQRPDTPQALVDGSLDGAYMVGQWRAALAGRGAHPQVVFDWLPFWDNAYALALRPHLPEAGLLIALRDPRDMLLDWIAFGSPMPLRLEDTVEAARWLATQLEQVADIEAGEVIPFRSIRMDDIAQDPRAIAQALADALALQVPIAPPQAYGPVRLPAGHWRRFDGVLGEAFAVLGPVAERLGYTA
;
A
#
# COMPACT_ATOMS: atom_id res chain seq x y z
N MET A 1 43.94 50.19 21.59
CA MET A 1 42.53 49.74 21.89
C MET A 1 41.90 48.98 20.76
N TYR A 2 41.85 49.49 19.51
CA TYR A 2 41.31 48.73 18.36
C TYR A 2 41.96 47.35 18.20
N ASP A 3 43.29 47.28 18.22
CA ASP A 3 44.01 46.01 18.06
C ASP A 3 43.73 45.01 19.19
N THR A 4 43.50 45.52 20.38
CA THR A 4 43.14 44.68 21.56
C THR A 4 41.78 44.01 21.33
N VAL A 5 40.77 44.79 20.86
CA VAL A 5 39.42 44.24 20.58
C VAL A 5 39.48 43.26 19.41
N LEU A 6 40.16 43.61 18.34
CA LEU A 6 40.33 42.77 17.17
C LEU A 6 41.03 41.43 17.51
N ASP A 7 42.04 41.47 18.37
CA ASP A 7 42.75 40.26 18.79
C ASP A 7 41.86 39.36 19.68
N ALA A 8 41.09 39.95 20.62
CA ALA A 8 40.13 39.20 21.40
C ALA A 8 39.01 38.57 20.54
N LEU A 9 38.49 39.32 19.54
CA LEU A 9 37.51 38.81 18.59
C LEU A 9 38.05 37.63 17.77
N ARG A 10 39.31 37.73 17.25
CA ARG A 10 39.97 36.64 16.50
C ARG A 10 40.17 35.39 17.34
N ARG A 11 40.43 35.51 18.63
CA ARG A 11 40.56 34.39 19.58
C ARG A 11 39.23 33.82 20.05
N GLY A 12 38.11 34.45 19.71
CA GLY A 12 36.81 34.07 20.22
C GLY A 12 36.60 34.33 21.72
N ALA A 13 37.40 35.21 22.30
CA ALA A 13 37.38 35.55 23.74
C ALA A 13 36.34 36.63 24.01
N ALA A 14 35.06 36.26 24.11
CA ALA A 14 33.92 37.16 24.34
C ALA A 14 34.11 38.01 25.62
N ASP A 15 34.59 37.35 26.68
CA ASP A 15 34.80 37.97 28.00
C ASP A 15 35.83 39.09 27.98
N GLU A 16 36.80 39.02 27.06
CA GLU A 16 37.78 40.09 26.87
C GLU A 16 37.36 41.10 25.78
N ALA A 17 36.70 40.63 24.73
CA ALA A 17 36.27 41.46 23.60
C ALA A 17 35.20 42.50 24.03
N LEU A 18 34.18 42.06 24.78
CA LEU A 18 33.04 42.90 25.11
C LEU A 18 33.43 44.11 25.97
N PRO A 19 34.13 43.95 27.14
CA PRO A 19 34.54 45.10 27.94
C PRO A 19 35.55 46.03 27.22
N ALA A 20 36.46 45.47 26.40
CA ALA A 20 37.39 46.25 25.62
C ALA A 20 36.69 47.10 24.52
N ALA A 21 35.69 46.52 23.85
CA ALA A 21 34.88 47.19 22.85
C ALA A 21 33.99 48.28 23.49
N GLN A 22 33.41 48.00 24.66
CA GLN A 22 32.62 48.96 25.41
C GLN A 22 33.50 50.18 25.81
N THR A 23 34.69 49.93 26.37
CA THR A 23 35.65 51.02 26.72
C THR A 23 36.02 51.86 25.50
N LEU A 24 36.16 51.23 24.35
CA LEU A 24 36.46 51.91 23.09
C LEU A 24 35.31 52.84 22.65
N VAL A 25 34.08 52.37 22.71
CA VAL A 25 32.86 53.16 22.38
C VAL A 25 32.67 54.27 23.39
N ASP A 26 32.90 54.01 24.68
CA ASP A 26 32.80 55.07 25.72
C ASP A 26 33.81 56.22 25.49
N SER A 27 34.98 55.89 24.92
CA SER A 27 35.99 56.90 24.55
C SER A 27 35.72 57.61 23.24
N GLN A 28 34.99 56.94 22.34
CA GLN A 28 34.71 57.45 20.97
C GLN A 28 33.25 57.02 20.55
N PRO A 29 32.23 57.68 21.13
CA PRO A 29 30.82 57.23 20.99
C PRO A 29 30.24 57.38 19.57
N ASP A 30 30.83 58.24 18.74
CA ASP A 30 30.39 58.50 17.35
C ASP A 30 31.23 57.78 16.31
N ASP A 31 32.26 57.02 16.74
CA ASP A 31 33.06 56.26 15.80
C ASP A 31 32.36 54.98 15.38
N ILE A 32 31.98 54.99 14.09
CA ILE A 32 31.27 53.83 13.47
C ILE A 32 32.10 52.52 13.60
N ARG A 33 33.42 52.62 13.47
CA ARG A 33 34.30 51.44 13.59
C ARG A 33 34.28 50.89 15.02
N ALA A 34 34.23 51.71 16.03
CA ALA A 34 34.11 51.31 17.44
C ALA A 34 32.77 50.61 17.68
N LEU A 35 31.66 51.17 17.15
CA LEU A 35 30.33 50.58 17.25
C LEU A 35 30.23 49.23 16.55
N ARG A 36 30.82 49.08 15.36
CA ARG A 36 30.91 47.78 14.65
C ARG A 36 31.64 46.72 15.48
N LEU A 37 32.75 47.07 16.09
CA LEU A 37 33.50 46.17 16.98
C LEU A 37 32.71 45.81 18.25
N LEU A 38 31.96 46.73 18.79
CA LEU A 38 31.05 46.46 19.94
C LEU A 38 29.94 45.47 19.52
N ALA A 39 29.28 45.72 18.41
CA ALA A 39 28.28 44.80 17.88
C ALA A 39 28.85 43.39 17.60
N ALA A 40 30.08 43.32 17.06
CA ALA A 40 30.75 42.01 16.84
C ALA A 40 31.08 41.31 18.18
N ALA A 41 31.49 42.07 19.25
CA ALA A 41 31.75 41.51 20.56
C ALA A 41 30.45 41.03 21.26
N GLN A 42 29.36 41.79 21.16
CA GLN A 42 28.03 41.44 21.66
C GLN A 42 27.51 40.17 20.97
N ARG A 43 27.65 40.06 19.65
CA ARG A 43 27.33 38.86 18.88
C ARG A 43 28.14 37.64 19.34
N LEU A 44 29.43 37.83 19.60
CA LEU A 44 30.31 36.76 20.08
C LEU A 44 29.89 36.31 21.50
N ALA A 45 29.38 37.24 22.35
CA ALA A 45 28.83 36.96 23.66
C ALA A 45 27.41 36.33 23.63
N GLY A 46 26.81 36.19 22.44
CA GLY A 46 25.47 35.62 22.25
C GLY A 46 24.32 36.63 22.39
N ASP A 47 24.60 37.89 22.67
CA ASP A 47 23.60 38.94 22.80
C ASP A 47 23.27 39.59 21.44
N THR A 48 22.42 38.91 20.68
CA THR A 48 22.03 39.33 19.33
C THR A 48 21.19 40.60 19.36
N ASP A 49 20.35 40.80 20.40
CA ASP A 49 19.49 41.97 20.51
C ASP A 49 20.31 43.24 20.81
N ALA A 50 21.27 43.16 21.71
CA ALA A 50 22.20 44.27 21.97
C ALA A 50 23.04 44.60 20.72
N ALA A 51 23.51 43.58 19.98
CA ALA A 51 24.26 43.77 18.76
C ALA A 51 23.43 44.47 17.67
N LEU A 52 22.17 44.08 17.49
CA LEU A 52 21.25 44.77 16.56
C LEU A 52 21.00 46.22 16.98
N ALA A 53 20.74 46.49 18.27
CA ALA A 53 20.57 47.85 18.75
C ALA A 53 21.81 48.73 18.53
N THR A 54 23.00 48.18 18.73
CA THR A 54 24.26 48.86 18.48
C THR A 54 24.43 49.17 17.00
N LEU A 55 24.12 48.23 16.07
CA LEU A 55 24.18 48.51 14.63
C LEU A 55 23.09 49.49 14.17
N ASP A 56 21.88 49.42 14.73
CA ASP A 56 20.83 50.40 14.46
C ASP A 56 21.28 51.81 14.86
N GLY A 57 21.92 51.97 16.02
CA GLY A 57 22.53 53.23 16.43
C GLY A 57 23.70 53.67 15.56
N ALA A 58 24.49 52.74 14.98
CA ALA A 58 25.53 53.09 14.03
C ALA A 58 24.93 53.55 12.70
N LEU A 59 23.84 52.91 12.23
CA LEU A 59 23.13 53.31 11.02
C LEU A 59 22.40 54.65 11.11
N GLU A 60 22.01 55.09 12.29
CA GLU A 60 21.48 56.45 12.49
C GLU A 60 22.56 57.53 12.18
N ARG A 61 23.85 57.18 12.39
CA ARG A 61 24.98 58.08 12.13
C ARG A 61 25.52 57.93 10.70
N ALA A 62 25.46 56.75 10.14
CA ALA A 62 25.94 56.41 8.82
C ALA A 62 24.91 55.60 8.01
N PRO A 63 23.76 56.20 7.61
CA PRO A 63 22.68 55.51 6.94
C PRO A 63 23.00 54.97 5.53
N GLU A 64 24.11 55.47 4.93
CA GLU A 64 24.57 55.09 3.59
C GLU A 64 25.78 54.13 3.61
N ASP A 65 26.10 53.55 4.77
CA ASP A 65 27.15 52.56 4.90
C ASP A 65 26.63 51.17 4.52
N ALA A 66 27.03 50.65 3.36
CA ALA A 66 26.61 49.36 2.83
C ALA A 66 27.03 48.20 3.72
N ASP A 67 28.19 48.29 4.38
CA ASP A 67 28.72 47.25 5.24
C ASP A 67 27.90 47.11 6.53
N LEU A 68 27.45 48.24 7.11
CA LEU A 68 26.58 48.19 8.29
C LEU A 68 25.24 47.49 7.98
N HIS A 69 24.66 47.77 6.82
CA HIS A 69 23.45 47.08 6.40
C HIS A 69 23.68 45.57 6.20
N LEU A 70 24.85 45.18 5.64
CA LEU A 70 25.23 43.78 5.49
C LEU A 70 25.42 43.08 6.86
N GLU A 71 26.13 43.74 7.81
CA GLU A 71 26.33 43.20 9.16
C GLU A 71 25.00 43.05 9.90
N ARG A 72 24.12 44.05 9.79
CA ARG A 72 22.77 44.00 10.32
C ARG A 72 21.95 42.81 9.74
N ALA A 73 22.03 42.60 8.43
CA ALA A 73 21.38 41.46 7.81
C ALA A 73 21.88 40.14 8.37
N GLY A 74 23.18 40.00 8.64
CA GLY A 74 23.76 38.81 9.25
C GLY A 74 23.18 38.51 10.65
N LEU A 75 23.00 39.53 11.47
CA LEU A 75 22.36 39.39 12.79
C LEU A 75 20.88 39.04 12.69
N LEU A 76 20.14 39.65 11.76
CA LEU A 76 18.72 39.36 11.53
C LEU A 76 18.52 37.92 11.05
N LEU A 77 19.39 37.40 10.21
CA LEU A 77 19.38 35.99 9.82
C LEU A 77 19.62 35.04 11.01
N GLN A 78 20.54 35.41 11.91
CA GLN A 78 20.78 34.67 13.14
C GLN A 78 19.55 34.66 14.06
N ALA A 79 18.82 35.80 14.12
CA ALA A 79 17.56 35.96 14.84
C ALA A 79 16.35 35.32 14.11
N ARG A 80 16.53 34.74 12.92
CA ARG A 80 15.48 34.19 12.04
C ARG A 80 14.44 35.21 11.55
N ASP A 81 14.79 36.49 11.55
CA ASP A 81 13.95 37.55 10.99
C ASP A 81 14.29 37.73 9.50
N LEU A 82 13.75 36.87 8.66
CA LEU A 82 14.11 36.78 7.25
C LEU A 82 13.66 38.02 6.46
N ASP A 83 12.52 38.58 6.76
CA ASP A 83 11.96 39.74 6.01
C ASP A 83 12.81 41.00 6.24
N ARG A 84 13.18 41.29 7.50
CA ARG A 84 14.05 42.41 7.80
C ARG A 84 15.48 42.19 7.31
N ALA A 85 15.96 40.94 7.31
CA ALA A 85 17.27 40.61 6.74
C ALA A 85 17.33 40.91 5.24
N GLU A 86 16.31 40.51 4.48
CA GLU A 86 16.23 40.81 3.04
C GLU A 86 16.19 42.32 2.76
N GLY A 87 15.41 43.07 3.51
CA GLY A 87 15.38 44.51 3.40
C GLY A 87 16.76 45.14 3.64
N ALA A 88 17.51 44.64 4.62
CA ALA A 88 18.88 45.09 4.91
C ALA A 88 19.87 44.70 3.79
N LEU A 89 19.78 43.46 3.25
CA LEU A 89 20.60 43.04 2.10
C LEU A 89 20.31 43.87 0.87
N ALA A 90 19.03 44.10 0.56
CA ALA A 90 18.63 44.93 -0.57
C ALA A 90 19.16 46.36 -0.45
N ARG A 91 19.14 46.91 0.78
CA ARG A 91 19.71 48.27 1.03
C ARG A 91 21.21 48.26 0.88
N SER A 92 21.93 47.25 1.40
CA SER A 92 23.38 47.09 1.22
C SER A 92 23.77 47.07 -0.25
N ILE A 93 23.09 46.28 -1.09
CA ILE A 93 23.31 46.17 -2.55
C ILE A 93 22.97 47.50 -3.24
N GLY A 94 21.90 48.18 -2.81
CA GLY A 94 21.50 49.47 -3.37
C GLY A 94 22.53 50.59 -3.14
N LEU A 95 23.28 50.50 -2.04
CA LEU A 95 24.34 51.43 -1.69
C LEU A 95 25.69 51.06 -2.34
N ASP A 96 26.04 49.80 -2.38
CA ASP A 96 27.20 49.28 -3.06
C ASP A 96 26.81 48.09 -3.97
N PRO A 97 26.71 48.32 -5.29
CA PRO A 97 26.40 47.26 -6.25
C PRO A 97 27.49 46.15 -6.38
N ASN A 98 28.63 46.31 -5.72
CA ASN A 98 29.70 45.32 -5.69
C ASN A 98 29.74 44.52 -4.36
N GLN A 99 28.70 44.62 -3.54
CA GLN A 99 28.59 43.88 -2.28
C GLN A 99 28.42 42.36 -2.53
N PHE A 100 29.53 41.73 -2.87
CA PHE A 100 29.56 40.27 -3.15
C PHE A 100 28.87 39.41 -2.11
N PRO A 101 29.13 39.56 -0.77
CA PRO A 101 28.51 38.73 0.24
C PRO A 101 26.97 38.86 0.28
N ALA A 102 26.46 40.08 0.03
CA ALA A 102 25.01 40.29 0.03
C ALA A 102 24.31 39.53 -1.10
N TYR A 103 24.89 39.48 -2.30
CA TYR A 103 24.34 38.67 -3.41
C TYR A 103 24.38 37.17 -3.11
N ILE A 104 25.45 36.67 -2.50
CA ILE A 104 25.56 35.26 -2.12
C ILE A 104 24.47 34.87 -1.07
N ILE A 105 24.30 35.71 -0.04
CA ILE A 105 23.29 35.47 0.99
C ILE A 105 21.87 35.53 0.39
N GLN A 106 21.57 36.53 -0.47
CA GLN A 106 20.27 36.58 -1.16
C GLN A 106 20.04 35.35 -2.05
N ALA A 107 21.05 34.90 -2.78
CA ALA A 107 20.94 33.70 -3.60
C ALA A 107 20.66 32.44 -2.78
N GLN A 108 21.26 32.33 -1.59
CA GLN A 108 20.98 31.23 -0.67
C GLN A 108 19.53 31.29 -0.13
N LEU A 109 19.05 32.49 0.19
CA LEU A 109 17.64 32.66 0.63
C LEU A 109 16.65 32.32 -0.48
N ALA A 110 16.92 32.76 -1.72
CA ALA A 110 16.11 32.40 -2.89
C ALA A 110 16.12 30.89 -3.15
N LEU A 111 17.27 30.21 -3.01
CA LEU A 111 17.34 28.74 -3.07
C LEU A 111 16.53 28.06 -1.99
N ALA A 112 16.54 28.58 -0.77
CA ALA A 112 15.77 28.03 0.35
C ALA A 112 14.25 28.14 0.12
N ARG A 113 13.80 29.20 -0.58
CA ARG A 113 12.40 29.42 -0.97
C ARG A 113 12.00 28.65 -2.25
N GLY A 114 12.95 28.07 -2.97
CA GLY A 114 12.70 27.43 -4.26
C GLY A 114 12.61 28.38 -5.44
N GLU A 115 13.02 29.64 -5.29
CA GLU A 115 13.04 30.69 -6.31
C GLU A 115 14.30 30.54 -7.19
N LEU A 116 14.33 29.44 -7.97
CA LEU A 116 15.56 29.01 -8.64
C LEU A 116 16.09 30.02 -9.70
N ASP A 117 15.19 30.72 -10.39
CA ASP A 117 15.58 31.69 -11.41
C ASP A 117 16.14 32.95 -10.78
N GLU A 118 15.60 33.37 -9.65
CA GLU A 118 16.13 34.50 -8.88
C GLU A 118 17.52 34.16 -8.29
N ALA A 119 17.66 32.96 -7.71
CA ALA A 119 18.93 32.46 -7.21
C ALA A 119 20.00 32.45 -8.33
N GLU A 120 19.63 32.01 -9.54
CA GLU A 120 20.53 32.02 -10.71
C GLU A 120 20.92 33.45 -11.11
N ARG A 121 19.97 34.36 -11.11
CA ARG A 121 20.25 35.79 -11.44
C ARG A 121 21.23 36.40 -10.43
N LEU A 122 21.03 36.15 -9.13
CA LEU A 122 21.87 36.68 -8.06
C LEU A 122 23.28 36.09 -8.09
N VAL A 123 23.41 34.76 -8.26
CA VAL A 123 24.73 34.11 -8.30
C VAL A 123 25.50 34.51 -9.55
N ARG A 124 24.85 34.71 -10.71
CA ARG A 124 25.51 35.26 -11.91
C ARG A 124 26.04 36.67 -11.69
N THR A 125 25.33 37.47 -10.88
CA THR A 125 25.81 38.80 -10.51
C THR A 125 27.01 38.71 -9.57
N ALA A 126 26.95 37.86 -8.55
CA ALA A 126 28.09 37.59 -7.67
C ALA A 126 29.31 37.05 -8.44
N ALA A 127 29.11 36.17 -9.42
CA ALA A 127 30.18 35.64 -10.27
C ALA A 127 30.86 36.68 -11.13
N ARG A 128 30.18 37.76 -11.51
CA ARG A 128 30.81 38.89 -12.21
C ARG A 128 31.72 39.73 -11.33
N ILE A 129 31.40 39.81 -10.02
CA ILE A 129 32.17 40.53 -9.03
C ILE A 129 33.42 39.74 -8.62
N ALA A 130 33.21 38.42 -8.31
CA ALA A 130 34.28 37.54 -7.87
C ALA A 130 34.15 36.13 -8.51
N PRO A 131 34.61 35.91 -9.76
CA PRO A 131 34.34 34.71 -10.55
C PRO A 131 34.87 33.42 -9.95
N GLU A 132 35.99 33.48 -9.25
CA GLU A 132 36.66 32.29 -8.67
C GLU A 132 36.37 32.12 -7.16
N HIS A 133 35.48 32.92 -6.63
CA HIS A 133 35.17 32.80 -5.19
C HIS A 133 34.45 31.50 -4.88
N PRO A 134 34.90 30.72 -3.88
CA PRO A 134 34.35 29.39 -3.57
C PRO A 134 32.81 29.38 -3.34
N HIS A 135 32.28 30.44 -2.76
CA HIS A 135 30.83 30.56 -2.52
C HIS A 135 29.99 30.65 -3.79
N VAL A 136 30.55 31.15 -4.91
CA VAL A 136 29.87 31.13 -6.22
C VAL A 136 29.65 29.68 -6.64
N GLY A 137 30.72 28.89 -6.65
CA GLY A 137 30.63 27.47 -6.99
C GLY A 137 29.71 26.66 -6.05
N ALA A 138 29.69 27.01 -4.75
CA ALA A 138 28.78 26.41 -3.81
C ALA A 138 27.31 26.68 -4.16
N VAL A 139 26.95 27.93 -4.45
CA VAL A 139 25.55 28.29 -4.77
C VAL A 139 25.15 27.75 -6.15
N GLU A 140 26.04 27.82 -7.17
CA GLU A 140 25.79 27.23 -8.50
C GLU A 140 25.59 25.70 -8.41
N GLY A 141 26.39 25.01 -7.60
CA GLY A 141 26.26 23.58 -7.37
C GLY A 141 24.92 23.23 -6.66
N MET A 142 24.54 23.99 -5.63
CA MET A 142 23.24 23.82 -4.97
C MET A 142 22.08 24.11 -5.93
N LEU A 143 22.18 25.11 -6.78
CA LEU A 143 21.19 25.41 -7.83
C LEU A 143 21.07 24.24 -8.82
N ALA A 144 22.18 23.66 -9.26
CA ALA A 144 22.19 22.48 -10.12
C ALA A 144 21.52 21.27 -9.46
N LEU A 145 21.75 21.05 -8.17
CA LEU A 145 21.06 20.00 -7.39
C LEU A 145 19.55 20.22 -7.35
N ARG A 146 19.10 21.43 -7.04
CA ARG A 146 17.67 21.78 -7.00
C ARG A 146 16.97 21.61 -8.35
N ARG A 147 17.72 21.76 -9.45
CA ARG A 147 17.26 21.51 -10.83
C ARG A 147 17.37 20.04 -11.27
N GLY A 148 17.70 19.12 -10.37
CA GLY A 148 17.80 17.68 -10.65
C GLY A 148 19.01 17.32 -11.53
N ARG A 149 20.12 18.09 -11.48
CA ARG A 149 21.34 17.85 -12.25
C ARG A 149 22.53 17.54 -11.32
N PRO A 150 22.52 16.40 -10.61
CA PRO A 150 23.54 16.10 -9.59
C PRO A 150 24.95 15.91 -10.15
N ASP A 151 25.09 15.40 -11.38
CA ASP A 151 26.42 15.27 -12.02
C ASP A 151 27.07 16.62 -12.26
N HIS A 152 26.32 17.56 -12.81
CA HIS A 152 26.79 18.93 -13.02
C HIS A 152 27.08 19.64 -11.69
N ALA A 153 26.27 19.39 -10.67
CA ALA A 153 26.52 19.91 -9.33
C ALA A 153 27.87 19.43 -8.78
N LEU A 154 28.16 18.13 -8.89
CA LEU A 154 29.43 17.55 -8.45
C LEU A 154 30.63 18.14 -9.20
N GLU A 155 30.50 18.36 -10.50
CA GLU A 155 31.56 19.02 -11.31
C GLU A 155 31.89 20.44 -10.79
N LEU A 156 30.85 21.27 -10.61
CA LEU A 156 30.97 22.63 -10.10
C LEU A 156 31.57 22.68 -8.70
N LEU A 157 31.03 21.88 -7.80
CA LEU A 157 31.42 21.83 -6.39
C LEU A 157 32.83 21.26 -6.22
N SER A 158 33.20 20.20 -6.97
CA SER A 158 34.54 19.64 -6.94
C SER A 158 35.58 20.64 -7.42
N LYS A 159 35.29 21.39 -8.51
CA LYS A 159 36.15 22.43 -8.96
C LYS A 159 36.34 23.55 -7.92
N ALA A 160 35.25 24.01 -7.32
CA ALA A 160 35.30 25.05 -6.28
C ALA A 160 36.08 24.59 -5.04
N SER A 161 35.94 23.32 -4.64
CA SER A 161 36.61 22.75 -3.48
C SER A 161 38.15 22.63 -3.63
N THR A 162 38.68 22.67 -4.86
CA THR A 162 40.15 22.70 -5.06
C THR A 162 40.78 24.01 -4.56
N PHE A 163 40.01 25.08 -4.52
CA PHE A 163 40.47 26.40 -4.05
C PHE A 163 40.22 26.60 -2.54
N ALA A 164 39.20 25.96 -1.99
CA ALA A 164 38.84 26.08 -0.59
C ALA A 164 38.30 24.74 -0.02
N PRO A 165 39.15 23.74 0.20
CA PRO A 165 38.71 22.39 0.59
C PRO A 165 38.07 22.35 1.97
N ASP A 166 38.34 23.31 2.84
CA ASP A 166 37.86 23.38 4.21
C ASP A 166 36.64 24.30 4.37
N GLU A 167 36.17 24.91 3.27
CA GLU A 167 35.03 25.82 3.32
C GLU A 167 33.72 25.06 3.68
N PRO A 168 33.07 25.36 4.83
CA PRO A 168 31.91 24.63 5.31
C PRO A 168 30.74 24.61 4.33
N LEU A 169 30.49 25.70 3.64
CA LEU A 169 29.41 25.82 2.66
C LEU A 169 29.61 24.85 1.48
N LEU A 170 30.85 24.76 0.97
CA LEU A 170 31.19 23.81 -0.10
C LEU A 170 31.12 22.37 0.37
N ARG A 171 31.63 22.04 1.55
CA ARG A 171 31.52 20.71 2.12
C ARG A 171 30.07 20.28 2.31
N ASN A 172 29.23 21.19 2.79
CA ASN A 172 27.81 20.93 2.93
C ASN A 172 27.13 20.68 1.57
N ALA A 173 27.41 21.52 0.57
CA ALA A 173 26.87 21.35 -0.77
C ALA A 173 27.35 20.05 -1.45
N LEU A 174 28.65 19.70 -1.29
CA LEU A 174 29.20 18.42 -1.75
C LEU A 174 28.53 17.24 -1.07
N GLY A 175 28.28 17.31 0.24
CA GLY A 175 27.56 16.28 0.98
C GLY A 175 26.19 15.97 0.36
N PHE A 176 25.41 17.00 0.05
CA PHE A 176 24.13 16.84 -0.63
C PHE A 176 24.25 16.34 -2.07
N ALA A 177 25.28 16.74 -2.80
CA ALA A 177 25.53 16.26 -4.15
C ALA A 177 25.88 14.76 -4.17
N TYR A 178 26.76 14.33 -3.28
CA TYR A 178 27.05 12.91 -3.09
C TYR A 178 25.83 12.10 -2.65
N LEU A 179 25.02 12.65 -1.76
CA LEU A 179 23.79 12.00 -1.31
C LEU A 179 22.81 11.82 -2.48
N ALA A 180 22.62 12.83 -3.30
CA ALA A 180 21.77 12.78 -4.49
C ALA A 180 22.24 11.74 -5.53
N LYS A 181 23.54 11.43 -5.55
CA LYS A 181 24.12 10.37 -6.39
C LYS A 181 24.17 9.01 -5.72
N GLY A 182 23.74 8.88 -4.47
CA GLY A 182 23.82 7.64 -3.70
C GLY A 182 25.26 7.30 -3.23
N HIS A 183 26.20 8.23 -3.31
CA HIS A 183 27.56 8.06 -2.84
C HIS A 183 27.66 8.29 -1.33
N LEU A 184 27.03 7.40 -0.57
CA LEU A 184 26.79 7.57 0.88
C LEU A 184 28.06 7.79 1.69
N ALA A 185 29.15 7.07 1.39
CA ALA A 185 30.42 7.22 2.14
C ALA A 185 31.06 8.61 1.94
N PHE A 186 31.00 9.17 0.74
CA PHE A 186 31.49 10.53 0.46
C PHE A 186 30.58 11.60 1.08
N ALA A 187 29.26 11.36 1.08
CA ALA A 187 28.32 12.25 1.75
C ALA A 187 28.55 12.28 3.26
N GLU A 188 28.73 11.12 3.89
CA GLU A 188 29.10 11.00 5.31
C GLU A 188 30.37 11.77 5.63
N GLN A 189 31.43 11.57 4.85
CA GLN A 189 32.72 12.25 5.06
C GLN A 189 32.58 13.77 4.96
N ALA A 190 31.86 14.26 3.95
CA ALA A 190 31.63 15.69 3.76
C ALA A 190 30.87 16.32 4.92
N PHE A 191 29.76 15.71 5.35
CA PHE A 191 28.97 16.21 6.48
C PHE A 191 29.69 16.10 7.83
N ARG A 192 30.50 15.05 8.07
CA ARG A 192 31.36 14.96 9.26
C ARG A 192 32.38 16.10 9.30
N GLY A 193 32.92 16.49 8.13
CA GLY A 193 33.78 17.66 8.03
C GLY A 193 33.07 18.97 8.42
N VAL A 194 31.81 19.13 8.08
CA VAL A 194 31.00 20.29 8.52
C VAL A 194 30.74 20.24 10.03
N LEU A 195 30.44 19.04 10.59
CA LEU A 195 30.23 18.88 12.03
C LEU A 195 31.47 19.21 12.89
N GLN A 196 32.69 19.12 12.34
CA GLN A 196 33.91 19.56 13.07
C GLN A 196 33.88 21.05 13.39
N THR A 197 33.27 21.88 12.50
CA THR A 197 33.15 23.32 12.70
C THR A 197 31.85 23.71 13.43
N THR A 198 30.84 22.84 13.38
CA THR A 198 29.53 23.05 14.01
C THR A 198 29.07 21.84 14.81
N PRO A 199 29.77 21.47 15.91
CA PRO A 199 29.54 20.21 16.63
C PRO A 199 28.14 20.13 17.27
N GLY A 200 27.49 21.25 17.57
CA GLY A 200 26.15 21.33 18.14
C GLY A 200 25.02 21.25 17.12
N ASN A 201 25.31 21.04 15.82
CA ASN A 201 24.25 20.93 14.81
C ASN A 201 23.58 19.55 14.84
N LEU A 202 22.56 19.38 15.71
CA LEU A 202 21.84 18.11 15.89
C LEU A 202 21.11 17.66 14.63
N SER A 203 20.60 18.59 13.79
CA SER A 203 19.95 18.24 12.54
C SER A 203 20.90 17.62 11.51
N LEU A 204 22.10 18.16 11.40
CA LEU A 204 23.14 17.60 10.53
C LEU A 204 23.65 16.26 11.07
N ARG A 205 23.74 16.12 12.38
CA ARG A 205 24.12 14.87 13.04
C ARG A 205 23.10 13.77 12.79
N ALA A 206 21.80 14.10 12.87
CA ALA A 206 20.72 13.18 12.51
C ALA A 206 20.80 12.73 11.05
N LEU A 207 21.15 13.65 10.12
CA LEU A 207 21.38 13.32 8.72
C LEU A 207 22.56 12.37 8.53
N VAL A 208 23.69 12.65 9.20
CA VAL A 208 24.87 11.75 9.17
C VAL A 208 24.51 10.35 9.71
N ALA A 209 23.81 10.27 10.81
CA ALA A 209 23.34 9.01 11.38
C ALA A 209 22.42 8.25 10.41
N ASP A 210 21.51 8.93 9.73
CA ASP A 210 20.67 8.27 8.71
C ASP A 210 21.47 7.77 7.49
N ILE A 211 22.47 8.53 7.04
CA ILE A 211 23.39 8.10 5.99
C ILE A 211 24.19 6.85 6.41
N VAL A 212 24.65 6.80 7.65
CA VAL A 212 25.35 5.64 8.22
C VAL A 212 24.42 4.43 8.28
N ARG A 213 23.17 4.61 8.70
CA ARG A 213 22.14 3.58 8.68
C ARG A 213 21.89 3.04 7.25
N GLN A 214 21.77 3.93 6.26
CA GLN A 214 21.59 3.55 4.86
C GLN A 214 22.76 2.73 4.30
N GLN A 215 23.94 2.87 4.87
CA GLN A 215 25.12 2.05 4.55
C GLN A 215 25.10 0.67 5.25
N GLY A 216 24.01 0.31 5.94
CA GLY A 216 23.88 -0.97 6.65
C GLY A 216 24.60 -1.01 8.01
N ARG A 217 24.88 0.14 8.62
CA ARG A 217 25.58 0.28 9.92
C ARG A 217 24.66 0.94 10.98
N PRO A 218 23.50 0.31 11.33
CA PRO A 218 22.53 0.91 12.25
C PRO A 218 23.08 1.08 13.67
N ASP A 219 24.00 0.22 14.10
CA ASP A 219 24.71 0.31 15.37
C ASP A 219 25.48 1.62 15.49
N GLN A 220 26.28 1.95 14.47
CA GLN A 220 27.05 3.20 14.43
C GLN A 220 26.14 4.42 14.25
N ALA A 221 25.03 4.27 13.55
CA ALA A 221 24.03 5.33 13.42
C ALA A 221 23.40 5.70 14.77
N ALA A 222 23.08 4.70 15.59
CA ALA A 222 22.60 4.92 16.95
C ALA A 222 23.69 5.58 17.83
N ASP A 223 24.92 5.05 17.79
CA ASP A 223 26.04 5.56 18.57
C ASP A 223 26.42 7.02 18.22
N GLU A 224 26.12 7.48 16.99
CA GLU A 224 26.27 8.88 16.57
C GLU A 224 25.30 9.83 17.30
N LEU A 225 24.09 9.37 17.64
CA LEU A 225 23.05 10.21 18.25
C LEU A 225 23.05 10.16 19.78
N ILE A 226 23.35 9.00 20.38
CA ILE A 226 23.22 8.74 21.80
C ILE A 226 23.91 9.80 22.69
N PRO A 227 25.15 10.24 22.42
CA PRO A 227 25.84 11.22 23.25
C PRO A 227 25.18 12.61 23.29
N HIS A 228 24.23 12.86 22.40
CA HIS A 228 23.57 14.16 22.22
C HIS A 228 22.11 14.18 22.66
N LEU A 229 21.59 13.07 23.23
CA LEU A 229 20.20 12.98 23.66
C LEU A 229 19.90 13.80 24.93
N ASP A 230 20.93 14.05 25.75
CA ASP A 230 20.80 14.87 26.95
C ASP A 230 20.89 16.38 26.67
N ASP A 231 21.15 16.78 25.42
CA ASP A 231 21.15 18.18 25.01
C ASP A 231 19.72 18.77 25.14
N PRO A 232 19.54 19.93 25.81
CA PRO A 232 18.23 20.56 25.89
C PRO A 232 17.56 20.83 24.55
N ALA A 233 18.30 20.93 23.47
CA ALA A 233 17.81 21.07 22.12
C ALA A 233 17.44 19.73 21.46
N ALA A 234 17.70 18.58 22.10
CA ALA A 234 17.33 17.27 21.59
C ALA A 234 15.81 17.09 21.68
N GLY A 235 15.15 17.28 20.53
CA GLY A 235 13.70 17.10 20.43
C GLY A 235 13.27 15.64 20.29
N PRO A 236 11.94 15.36 20.33
CA PRO A 236 11.38 13.99 20.26
C PRO A 236 11.85 13.21 19.03
N ALA A 237 12.08 13.88 17.92
CA ALA A 237 12.54 13.25 16.68
C ALA A 237 13.95 12.64 16.82
N LEU A 238 14.85 13.26 17.60
CA LEU A 238 16.20 12.73 17.80
C LEU A 238 16.17 11.49 18.67
N HIS A 239 15.40 11.52 19.79
CA HIS A 239 15.19 10.35 20.64
C HIS A 239 14.55 9.19 19.89
N ARG A 240 13.54 9.47 19.04
CA ARG A 240 12.92 8.47 18.20
C ARG A 240 13.90 7.85 17.22
N LEU A 241 14.67 8.66 16.47
CA LEU A 241 15.68 8.17 15.53
C LEU A 241 16.72 7.29 16.21
N ALA A 242 17.24 7.71 17.37
CA ALA A 242 18.17 6.90 18.14
C ALA A 242 17.56 5.55 18.54
N GLY A 243 16.33 5.53 19.03
CA GLY A 243 15.62 4.30 19.38
C GLY A 243 15.31 3.42 18.14
N GLU A 244 14.90 4.00 17.01
CA GLU A 244 14.70 3.28 15.75
C GLU A 244 16.02 2.61 15.28
N PHE A 245 17.16 3.31 15.38
CA PHE A 245 18.45 2.77 14.95
C PHE A 245 18.96 1.68 15.92
N GLU A 246 18.76 1.84 17.22
CA GLU A 246 19.04 0.79 18.20
C GLU A 246 18.20 -0.47 17.95
N LEU A 247 16.91 -0.29 17.60
CA LEU A 247 16.03 -1.41 17.27
C LEU A 247 16.52 -2.15 16.01
N LEU A 248 16.92 -1.41 14.98
CA LEU A 248 17.53 -1.97 13.76
C LEU A 248 18.87 -2.67 14.03
N ALA A 249 19.60 -2.19 15.03
CA ALA A 249 20.86 -2.81 15.49
C ALA A 249 20.65 -4.03 16.41
N GLY A 250 19.39 -4.40 16.70
CA GLY A 250 19.04 -5.49 17.60
C GLY A 250 19.19 -5.14 19.10
N ARG A 251 19.42 -3.86 19.43
CA ARG A 251 19.58 -3.36 20.82
C ARG A 251 18.23 -3.00 21.43
N VAL A 252 17.29 -3.95 21.47
CA VAL A 252 15.87 -3.69 21.82
C VAL A 252 15.72 -3.10 23.22
N ASP A 253 16.51 -3.59 24.21
CA ASP A 253 16.43 -3.13 25.59
C ASP A 253 16.87 -1.66 25.77
N SER A 254 17.78 -1.17 24.93
CA SER A 254 18.19 0.24 24.91
C SER A 254 17.23 1.11 24.10
N ALA A 255 16.62 0.55 23.06
CA ALA A 255 15.68 1.26 22.20
C ALA A 255 14.39 1.66 22.93
N VAL A 256 13.80 0.74 23.72
CA VAL A 256 12.52 0.93 24.39
C VAL A 256 12.49 2.19 25.27
N PRO A 257 13.43 2.44 26.20
CA PRO A 257 13.41 3.66 27.03
C PRO A 257 13.47 4.95 26.19
N ARG A 258 14.23 4.98 25.11
CA ARG A 258 14.36 6.16 24.24
C ARG A 258 13.09 6.44 23.47
N LEU A 259 12.48 5.38 22.91
CA LEU A 259 11.21 5.49 22.21
C LEU A 259 10.07 5.90 23.14
N LYS A 260 10.05 5.40 24.39
CA LYS A 260 9.11 5.85 25.42
C LYS A 260 9.30 7.32 25.75
N HIS A 261 10.55 7.79 25.84
CA HIS A 261 10.84 9.19 26.05
C HIS A 261 10.33 10.05 24.89
N ALA A 262 10.59 9.63 23.65
CA ALA A 262 10.07 10.29 22.45
C ALA A 262 8.53 10.35 22.44
N LEU A 263 7.87 9.25 22.82
CA LEU A 263 6.41 9.17 22.92
C LEU A 263 5.87 10.11 24.00
N ALA A 264 6.55 10.20 25.15
CA ALA A 264 6.15 11.12 26.23
C ALA A 264 6.24 12.59 25.78
N MET A 265 7.25 12.95 24.99
CA MET A 265 7.41 14.29 24.43
C MET A 265 6.39 14.57 23.31
N MET A 266 6.03 13.58 22.49
CA MET A 266 5.11 13.69 21.36
C MET A 266 4.19 12.47 21.27
N PRO A 267 3.09 12.42 22.02
CA PRO A 267 2.19 11.27 22.11
C PRO A 267 1.51 10.86 20.80
N GLY A 268 1.42 11.76 19.82
CA GLY A 268 0.87 11.51 18.50
C GLY A 268 1.90 11.05 17.44
N ASP A 269 3.16 10.82 17.82
CA ASP A 269 4.18 10.37 16.86
C ASP A 269 3.94 8.89 16.47
N ARG A 270 3.31 8.69 15.31
CA ARG A 270 3.03 7.37 14.75
C ARG A 270 4.27 6.49 14.58
N ARG A 271 5.42 7.11 14.26
CA ARG A 271 6.66 6.36 14.08
C ARG A 271 7.20 5.84 15.41
N ALA A 272 7.14 6.67 16.47
CA ALA A 272 7.52 6.25 17.81
C ALA A 272 6.59 5.11 18.31
N ILE A 273 5.28 5.24 18.09
CA ILE A 273 4.29 4.20 18.42
C ILE A 273 4.60 2.90 17.67
N SER A 274 4.81 2.96 16.36
CA SER A 274 5.09 1.77 15.54
C SER A 274 6.40 1.09 15.95
N ALA A 275 7.45 1.86 16.23
CA ALA A 275 8.73 1.34 16.68
C ALA A 275 8.61 0.67 18.07
N LEU A 276 7.84 1.25 18.99
CA LEU A 276 7.57 0.65 20.30
C LEU A 276 6.78 -0.65 20.17
N LEU A 277 5.74 -0.70 19.34
CA LEU A 277 4.97 -1.92 19.10
C LEU A 277 5.87 -3.05 18.56
N ALA A 278 6.76 -2.73 17.61
CA ALA A 278 7.73 -3.69 17.09
C ALA A 278 8.72 -4.16 18.16
N ALA A 279 9.20 -3.24 19.01
CA ALA A 279 10.12 -3.57 20.11
C ALA A 279 9.47 -4.48 21.16
N TRP A 280 8.23 -4.19 21.57
CA TRP A 280 7.48 -5.02 22.52
C TRP A 280 7.13 -6.39 21.93
N GLN A 281 6.80 -6.45 20.64
CA GLN A 281 6.57 -7.73 19.96
C GLN A 281 7.85 -8.60 19.95
N GLN A 282 9.04 -8.01 19.70
CA GLN A 282 10.31 -8.75 19.75
C GLN A 282 10.65 -9.26 21.17
N ARG A 283 10.21 -8.54 22.22
CA ARG A 283 10.43 -8.92 23.63
C ARG A 283 9.32 -9.81 24.19
N ASP A 284 8.23 -10.00 23.47
CA ASP A 284 6.96 -10.57 23.96
C ASP A 284 6.47 -9.89 25.27
N ASP A 285 6.65 -8.56 25.37
CA ASP A 285 6.40 -7.78 26.59
C ASP A 285 5.12 -6.96 26.44
N ARG A 286 3.98 -7.65 26.50
CA ARG A 286 2.65 -7.03 26.40
C ARG A 286 2.31 -6.17 27.61
N ASP A 287 2.83 -6.49 28.78
CA ASP A 287 2.50 -5.76 30.02
C ASP A 287 3.15 -4.40 30.03
N ASP A 288 4.40 -4.29 29.56
CA ASP A 288 5.05 -3.00 29.38
C ASP A 288 4.36 -2.14 28.30
N ALA A 289 3.90 -2.76 27.20
CA ALA A 289 3.12 -2.08 26.17
C ALA A 289 1.81 -1.51 26.74
N ARG A 290 1.05 -2.33 27.46
CA ARG A 290 -0.21 -1.93 28.11
C ARG A 290 0.01 -0.76 29.06
N SER A 291 0.94 -0.90 29.98
CA SER A 291 1.19 0.12 31.02
C SER A 291 1.65 1.45 30.42
N THR A 292 2.51 1.40 29.41
CA THR A 292 3.03 2.60 28.74
C THR A 292 1.93 3.33 27.96
N LEU A 293 1.15 2.58 27.18
CA LEU A 293 0.07 3.16 26.36
C LEU A 293 -1.07 3.66 27.25
N ASP A 294 -1.42 2.95 28.34
CA ASP A 294 -2.44 3.38 29.29
C ASP A 294 -2.01 4.66 30.03
N ALA A 295 -0.73 4.80 30.40
CA ALA A 295 -0.20 6.03 30.97
C ALA A 295 -0.25 7.21 29.99
N ALA A 296 0.07 6.98 28.72
CA ALA A 296 -0.05 8.00 27.68
C ALA A 296 -1.50 8.41 27.43
N LEU A 297 -2.43 7.46 27.40
CA LEU A 297 -3.87 7.69 27.22
C LEU A 297 -4.51 8.42 28.42
N ALA A 298 -4.01 8.22 29.63
CA ALA A 298 -4.48 8.92 30.82
C ALA A 298 -4.26 10.44 30.72
N THR A 299 -3.18 10.86 30.05
CA THR A 299 -2.83 12.28 29.84
C THR A 299 -3.30 12.83 28.50
N HIS A 300 -3.41 11.97 27.48
CA HIS A 300 -3.74 12.35 26.11
C HIS A 300 -4.87 11.49 25.51
N PRO A 301 -6.08 11.48 26.13
CA PRO A 301 -7.19 10.62 25.71
C PRO A 301 -7.77 10.96 24.33
N GLN A 302 -7.40 12.11 23.75
CA GLN A 302 -7.86 12.54 22.42
C GLN A 302 -6.96 12.06 21.26
N VAL A 303 -5.85 11.36 21.55
CA VAL A 303 -4.93 10.88 20.52
C VAL A 303 -5.37 9.52 20.01
N ASN A 304 -5.96 9.51 18.82
CA ASN A 304 -6.50 8.33 18.16
C ASN A 304 -5.46 7.18 18.03
N ASP A 305 -4.23 7.52 17.63
CA ASP A 305 -3.20 6.53 17.34
C ASP A 305 -2.74 5.76 18.59
N LEU A 306 -2.85 6.36 19.78
CA LEU A 306 -2.62 5.65 21.05
C LEU A 306 -3.69 4.60 21.34
N TRP A 307 -4.96 4.90 21.05
CA TRP A 307 -6.05 3.92 21.21
C TRP A 307 -5.92 2.76 20.26
N LEU A 308 -5.59 3.05 18.99
CA LEU A 308 -5.33 2.00 17.98
C LEU A 308 -4.16 1.11 18.40
N ALA A 309 -3.06 1.72 18.88
CA ALA A 309 -1.91 0.98 19.38
C ALA A 309 -2.29 0.11 20.60
N ARG A 310 -3.05 0.68 21.56
CA ARG A 310 -3.48 -0.02 22.78
C ARG A 310 -4.41 -1.20 22.44
N LEU A 311 -5.29 -1.02 21.48
CA LEU A 311 -6.16 -2.08 20.97
C LEU A 311 -5.35 -3.18 20.25
N GLY A 312 -4.32 -2.80 19.48
CA GLY A 312 -3.46 -3.74 18.76
C GLY A 312 -2.60 -4.66 19.64
N VAL A 313 -2.44 -4.31 20.92
CA VAL A 313 -1.77 -5.17 21.91
C VAL A 313 -2.66 -6.33 22.37
N GLU A 314 -3.98 -6.18 22.25
CA GLU A 314 -4.95 -7.16 22.74
C GLU A 314 -5.32 -8.23 21.70
N THR A 315 -5.86 -9.33 22.18
CA THR A 315 -6.45 -10.35 21.30
C THR A 315 -7.69 -9.78 20.63
N PHE A 316 -7.77 -9.90 19.32
CA PHE A 316 -8.89 -9.40 18.53
C PHE A 316 -10.25 -9.88 19.10
N ALA A 317 -11.16 -8.93 19.29
CA ALA A 317 -12.51 -9.14 19.83
C ALA A 317 -12.60 -9.82 21.22
N GLY A 318 -11.47 -9.98 21.92
CA GLY A 318 -11.44 -10.50 23.29
C GLY A 318 -11.98 -9.51 24.32
N ASP A 319 -12.16 -9.96 25.55
CA ASP A 319 -12.73 -9.14 26.63
C ASP A 319 -11.89 -7.87 26.90
N GLU A 320 -10.57 -7.99 26.91
CA GLU A 320 -9.64 -6.86 27.08
C GLU A 320 -9.76 -5.84 25.93
N ALA A 321 -9.86 -6.31 24.70
CA ALA A 321 -10.06 -5.43 23.55
C ALA A 321 -11.37 -4.66 23.66
N ARG A 322 -12.46 -5.31 24.10
CA ARG A 322 -13.75 -4.67 24.33
C ARG A 322 -13.65 -3.62 25.43
N ALA A 323 -12.97 -3.91 26.54
CA ALA A 323 -12.74 -2.94 27.62
C ALA A 323 -11.95 -1.70 27.14
N VAL A 324 -10.97 -1.90 26.26
CA VAL A 324 -10.24 -0.77 25.64
C VAL A 324 -11.17 0.07 24.76
N ILE A 325 -12.02 -0.56 23.94
CA ILE A 325 -13.00 0.11 23.09
C ILE A 325 -14.00 0.90 23.93
N ASP A 326 -14.49 0.34 25.03
CA ASP A 326 -15.42 1.02 25.94
C ASP A 326 -14.78 2.28 26.55
N ARG A 327 -13.53 2.19 27.02
CA ARG A 327 -12.78 3.33 27.52
C ARG A 327 -12.57 4.39 26.43
N TRP A 328 -12.30 3.97 25.22
CA TRP A 328 -12.13 4.86 24.07
C TRP A 328 -13.41 5.64 23.77
N LEU A 329 -14.55 4.96 23.75
CA LEU A 329 -15.85 5.57 23.53
C LEU A 329 -16.30 6.48 24.72
N VAL A 330 -15.87 6.20 25.94
CA VAL A 330 -16.06 7.12 27.07
C VAL A 330 -15.26 8.42 26.87
N ALA A 331 -14.02 8.31 26.37
CA ALA A 331 -13.17 9.48 26.11
C ALA A 331 -13.60 10.26 24.85
N MET A 332 -14.10 9.57 23.84
CA MET A 332 -14.45 10.10 22.52
C MET A 332 -15.75 9.47 21.99
N PRO A 333 -16.93 9.85 22.49
CA PRO A 333 -18.20 9.14 22.24
C PRO A 333 -18.62 9.07 20.76
N ASP A 334 -18.34 10.12 20.00
CA ASP A 334 -18.73 10.24 18.59
C ASP A 334 -17.55 10.04 17.63
N HIS A 335 -16.49 9.43 18.10
CA HIS A 335 -15.31 9.19 17.30
C HIS A 335 -15.52 7.97 16.38
N VAL A 336 -15.63 8.23 15.08
CA VAL A 336 -15.94 7.18 14.09
C VAL A 336 -14.97 5.99 14.16
N PRO A 337 -13.63 6.15 14.27
CA PRO A 337 -12.73 5.01 14.43
C PRO A 337 -13.02 4.14 15.66
N ALA A 338 -13.42 4.72 16.79
CA ALA A 338 -13.79 3.98 17.99
C ALA A 338 -15.09 3.19 17.79
N LEU A 339 -16.08 3.80 17.14
CA LEU A 339 -17.33 3.15 16.77
C LEU A 339 -17.09 2.01 15.75
N VAL A 340 -16.18 2.18 14.80
CA VAL A 340 -15.79 1.13 13.85
C VAL A 340 -15.13 -0.04 14.58
N ALA A 341 -14.24 0.22 15.52
CA ALA A 341 -13.66 -0.83 16.36
C ALA A 341 -14.76 -1.59 17.16
N ARG A 342 -15.74 -0.86 17.70
CA ARG A 342 -16.90 -1.46 18.40
C ARG A 342 -17.74 -2.31 17.49
N LEU A 343 -18.07 -1.79 16.29
CA LEU A 343 -18.81 -2.52 15.27
C LEU A 343 -18.12 -3.85 14.92
N THR A 344 -16.82 -3.79 14.65
CA THR A 344 -16.03 -4.97 14.29
C THR A 344 -16.00 -6.02 15.43
N ALA A 345 -15.88 -5.57 16.68
CA ALA A 345 -15.89 -6.48 17.84
C ALA A 345 -17.26 -7.15 18.05
N LEU A 346 -18.35 -6.41 17.85
CA LEU A 346 -19.72 -6.93 17.95
C LEU A 346 -20.03 -7.93 16.84
N ASP A 347 -19.62 -7.64 15.59
CA ASP A 347 -19.78 -8.56 14.46
C ASP A 347 -19.01 -9.87 14.68
N ALA A 348 -17.79 -9.79 15.21
CA ALA A 348 -17.00 -10.97 15.55
C ALA A 348 -17.63 -11.82 16.67
N ALA A 349 -18.39 -11.19 17.57
CA ALA A 349 -19.12 -11.88 18.64
C ALA A 349 -20.50 -12.41 18.21
N GLY A 350 -20.97 -12.07 17.00
CA GLY A 350 -22.31 -12.42 16.54
C GLY A 350 -23.43 -11.58 17.16
N GLU A 351 -23.10 -10.42 17.77
CA GLU A 351 -24.05 -9.53 18.44
C GLU A 351 -24.70 -8.58 17.41
N GLY A 352 -25.51 -9.17 16.51
CA GLY A 352 -26.01 -8.50 15.30
C GLY A 352 -26.82 -7.23 15.55
N GLU A 353 -27.75 -7.23 16.52
CA GLU A 353 -28.58 -6.04 16.82
C GLU A 353 -27.75 -4.88 17.39
N ALA A 354 -26.80 -5.20 18.27
CA ALA A 354 -25.91 -4.19 18.84
C ALA A 354 -24.97 -3.62 17.76
N ALA A 355 -24.48 -4.47 16.86
CA ALA A 355 -23.66 -4.06 15.72
C ALA A 355 -24.43 -3.10 14.79
N GLU A 356 -25.70 -3.36 14.51
CA GLU A 356 -26.55 -2.48 13.70
C GLU A 356 -26.80 -1.12 14.35
N ALA A 357 -27.04 -1.08 15.66
CA ALA A 357 -27.18 0.19 16.38
C ALA A 357 -25.93 1.06 16.27
N VAL A 358 -24.73 0.43 16.39
CA VAL A 358 -23.46 1.12 16.22
C VAL A 358 -23.27 1.57 14.75
N ALA A 359 -23.59 0.70 13.79
CA ALA A 359 -23.52 1.04 12.37
C ALA A 359 -24.44 2.23 12.01
N GLN A 360 -25.64 2.27 12.58
CA GLN A 360 -26.56 3.39 12.41
C GLN A 360 -25.93 4.68 12.96
N ARG A 361 -25.31 4.64 14.13
CA ARG A 361 -24.61 5.81 14.69
C ARG A 361 -23.45 6.29 13.81
N ILE A 362 -22.67 5.36 13.26
CA ILE A 362 -21.58 5.71 12.33
C ILE A 362 -22.13 6.44 11.10
N VAL A 363 -23.23 5.95 10.50
CA VAL A 363 -23.83 6.57 9.30
C VAL A 363 -24.42 7.94 9.62
N GLU A 364 -24.97 8.15 10.80
CA GLU A 364 -25.43 9.49 11.24
C GLU A 364 -24.29 10.50 11.33
N LEU A 365 -23.13 10.08 11.82
CA LEU A 365 -21.94 10.91 11.95
C LEU A 365 -21.20 11.08 10.63
N GLN A 366 -21.13 10.02 9.85
CA GLN A 366 -20.42 9.96 8.57
C GLN A 366 -21.28 9.23 7.53
N PRO A 367 -22.20 9.93 6.85
CA PRO A 367 -23.01 9.35 5.79
C PRO A 367 -22.15 8.75 4.66
N GLY A 368 -22.47 7.51 4.28
CA GLY A 368 -21.71 6.78 3.26
C GLY A 368 -20.49 6.00 3.77
N HIS A 369 -20.34 5.85 5.08
CA HIS A 369 -19.29 5.00 5.65
C HIS A 369 -19.48 3.54 5.25
N THR A 370 -18.64 3.02 4.35
CA THR A 370 -18.84 1.75 3.63
C THR A 370 -19.16 0.56 4.56
N MET A 371 -18.35 0.35 5.60
CA MET A 371 -18.54 -0.79 6.51
C MET A 371 -19.89 -0.71 7.23
N ALA A 372 -20.27 0.45 7.74
CA ALA A 372 -21.52 0.64 8.46
C ALA A 372 -22.74 0.55 7.54
N GLU A 373 -22.67 1.14 6.34
CA GLU A 373 -23.73 1.01 5.33
C GLU A 373 -23.95 -0.46 4.95
N MET A 374 -22.85 -1.20 4.71
CA MET A 374 -22.92 -2.62 4.36
C MET A 374 -23.51 -3.47 5.49
N ARG A 375 -23.15 -3.17 6.75
CA ARG A 375 -23.72 -3.88 7.91
C ARG A 375 -25.22 -3.68 7.99
N LEU A 376 -25.69 -2.43 7.78
CA LEU A 376 -27.13 -2.12 7.78
C LEU A 376 -27.86 -2.77 6.61
N VAL A 377 -27.26 -2.75 5.42
CA VAL A 377 -27.82 -3.42 4.24
C VAL A 377 -27.99 -4.92 4.50
N ASN A 378 -26.96 -5.59 5.05
CA ASN A 378 -27.02 -7.01 5.33
C ASN A 378 -28.13 -7.36 6.34
N GLY A 379 -28.29 -6.58 7.40
CA GLY A 379 -29.37 -6.75 8.36
C GLY A 379 -30.75 -6.53 7.73
N LEU A 380 -30.89 -5.51 6.88
CA LEU A 380 -32.14 -5.23 6.16
C LEU A 380 -32.47 -6.35 5.14
N MET A 381 -31.46 -6.92 4.47
CA MET A 381 -31.69 -8.00 3.51
C MET A 381 -32.35 -9.23 4.12
N GLU A 382 -32.16 -9.47 5.40
CA GLU A 382 -32.77 -10.61 6.11
C GLU A 382 -34.20 -10.30 6.59
N ARG A 383 -34.44 -9.08 7.09
CA ARG A 383 -35.69 -8.72 7.75
C ARG A 383 -36.65 -7.92 6.88
N GLU A 384 -36.10 -6.97 6.11
CA GLU A 384 -36.83 -5.99 5.29
C GLU A 384 -36.16 -5.80 3.93
N PRO A 385 -36.20 -6.80 3.02
CA PRO A 385 -35.47 -6.75 1.75
C PRO A 385 -35.80 -5.51 0.90
N GLN A 386 -37.05 -5.03 0.95
CA GLN A 386 -37.45 -3.82 0.23
C GLN A 386 -36.74 -2.56 0.77
N ALA A 387 -36.51 -2.47 2.08
CA ALA A 387 -35.73 -1.38 2.67
C ALA A 387 -34.24 -1.46 2.27
N ALA A 388 -33.69 -2.69 2.18
CA ALA A 388 -32.33 -2.91 1.66
C ALA A 388 -32.19 -2.41 0.22
N VAL A 389 -33.14 -2.70 -0.66
CA VAL A 389 -33.18 -2.19 -2.05
C VAL A 389 -33.15 -0.66 -2.08
N THR A 390 -34.01 -0.03 -1.28
CA THR A 390 -34.07 1.44 -1.19
C THR A 390 -32.75 2.04 -0.74
N ARG A 391 -32.16 1.46 0.30
CA ARG A 391 -30.86 1.91 0.85
C ARG A 391 -29.72 1.74 -0.16
N LEU A 392 -29.61 0.59 -0.83
CA LEU A 392 -28.60 0.34 -1.84
C LEU A 392 -28.69 1.33 -3.01
N ARG A 393 -29.89 1.63 -3.47
CA ARG A 393 -30.10 2.66 -4.52
C ARG A 393 -29.59 4.03 -4.07
N SER A 394 -29.91 4.44 -2.84
CA SER A 394 -29.43 5.70 -2.28
C SER A 394 -27.90 5.76 -2.13
N ILE A 395 -27.25 4.62 -1.81
CA ILE A 395 -25.79 4.54 -1.77
C ILE A 395 -25.22 4.67 -3.18
N LEU A 396 -25.79 3.96 -4.15
CA LEU A 396 -25.34 3.97 -5.55
C LEU A 396 -25.40 5.37 -6.20
N GLU A 397 -26.36 6.22 -5.84
CA GLU A 397 -26.44 7.62 -6.31
C GLU A 397 -25.22 8.46 -5.89
N ARG A 398 -24.52 8.07 -4.83
CA ARG A 398 -23.40 8.82 -4.23
C ARG A 398 -22.02 8.24 -4.51
N VAL A 399 -21.95 6.98 -4.93
CA VAL A 399 -20.70 6.28 -5.20
C VAL A 399 -20.12 6.72 -6.55
N GLN A 400 -18.85 7.16 -6.53
CA GLN A 400 -18.12 7.56 -7.73
C GLN A 400 -17.14 6.49 -8.23
N ASP A 401 -16.69 5.58 -7.36
CA ASP A 401 -15.77 4.51 -7.73
C ASP A 401 -16.50 3.42 -8.53
N PRO A 402 -16.08 3.14 -9.78
CA PRO A 402 -16.74 2.16 -10.64
C PRO A 402 -16.71 0.73 -10.07
N GLY A 403 -15.62 0.34 -9.39
CA GLY A 403 -15.47 -0.99 -8.81
C GLY A 403 -16.42 -1.20 -7.64
N ILE A 404 -16.56 -0.20 -6.78
CA ILE A 404 -17.53 -0.21 -5.67
C ILE A 404 -18.96 -0.21 -6.22
N ALA A 405 -19.24 0.57 -7.26
CA ALA A 405 -20.56 0.61 -7.88
C ALA A 405 -20.96 -0.76 -8.48
N ILE A 406 -20.03 -1.49 -9.10
CA ILE A 406 -20.26 -2.86 -9.60
C ILE A 406 -20.63 -3.79 -8.44
N ALA A 407 -19.84 -3.79 -7.35
CA ALA A 407 -20.10 -4.64 -6.21
C ALA A 407 -21.47 -4.33 -5.53
N LEU A 408 -21.82 -3.05 -5.42
CA LEU A 408 -23.11 -2.64 -4.86
C LEU A 408 -24.29 -3.01 -5.77
N ARG A 409 -24.14 -2.92 -7.10
CA ARG A 409 -25.20 -3.38 -8.04
C ARG A 409 -25.33 -4.90 -8.01
N GLN A 410 -24.23 -5.62 -7.86
CA GLN A 410 -24.28 -7.07 -7.62
C GLN A 410 -25.12 -7.38 -6.38
N LEU A 411 -24.88 -6.68 -5.28
CA LEU A 411 -25.64 -6.85 -4.04
C LEU A 411 -27.09 -6.40 -4.16
N LEU A 412 -27.35 -5.33 -4.95
CA LEU A 412 -28.70 -4.87 -5.26
C LEU A 412 -29.51 -5.96 -5.96
N GLY A 413 -28.93 -6.71 -6.89
CA GLY A 413 -29.58 -7.85 -7.52
C GLY A 413 -30.04 -8.90 -6.51
N PHE A 414 -29.21 -9.22 -5.49
CA PHE A 414 -29.60 -10.14 -4.41
C PHE A 414 -30.66 -9.54 -3.48
N ALA A 415 -30.61 -8.25 -3.20
CA ALA A 415 -31.65 -7.60 -2.41
C ALA A 415 -33.00 -7.59 -3.15
N LEU A 416 -32.98 -7.40 -4.47
CA LEU A 416 -34.15 -7.47 -5.32
C LEU A 416 -34.75 -8.88 -5.37
N ASP A 417 -33.91 -9.91 -5.50
CA ASP A 417 -34.36 -11.32 -5.41
C ASP A 417 -35.06 -11.59 -4.07
N ARG A 418 -34.44 -11.18 -2.95
CA ARG A 418 -35.04 -11.35 -1.62
C ARG A 418 -36.35 -10.56 -1.45
N ALA A 419 -36.46 -9.43 -2.14
CA ALA A 419 -37.68 -8.60 -2.16
C ALA A 419 -38.76 -9.10 -3.15
N ASP A 420 -38.55 -10.28 -3.75
CA ASP A 420 -39.44 -10.92 -4.74
C ASP A 420 -39.61 -10.09 -6.03
N ARG A 421 -38.58 -9.29 -6.38
CA ARG A 421 -38.50 -8.46 -7.59
C ARG A 421 -37.57 -9.11 -8.61
N THR A 422 -37.90 -10.33 -9.02
CA THR A 422 -37.04 -11.20 -9.83
C THR A 422 -36.70 -10.63 -11.20
N GLU A 423 -37.62 -9.93 -11.86
CA GLU A 423 -37.37 -9.27 -13.15
C GLU A 423 -36.29 -8.19 -13.05
N GLU A 424 -36.37 -7.36 -12.00
CA GLU A 424 -35.37 -6.31 -11.76
C GLU A 424 -34.02 -6.90 -11.31
N ALA A 425 -34.03 -7.99 -10.56
CA ALA A 425 -32.81 -8.70 -10.18
C ALA A 425 -32.03 -9.19 -11.41
N VAL A 426 -32.74 -9.91 -12.30
CA VAL A 426 -32.15 -10.39 -13.57
C VAL A 426 -31.67 -9.23 -14.43
N SER A 427 -32.48 -8.20 -14.61
CA SER A 427 -32.07 -7.00 -15.36
C SER A 427 -30.83 -6.34 -14.79
N THR A 428 -30.73 -6.25 -13.46
CA THR A 428 -29.57 -5.68 -12.78
C THR A 428 -28.30 -6.51 -13.03
N TRP A 429 -28.37 -7.83 -12.88
CA TRP A 429 -27.22 -8.72 -13.13
C TRP A 429 -26.81 -8.73 -14.60
N LEU A 430 -27.76 -8.79 -15.55
CA LEU A 430 -27.48 -8.74 -16.99
C LEU A 430 -26.82 -7.42 -17.40
N SER A 431 -27.21 -6.30 -16.78
CA SER A 431 -26.54 -5.01 -17.04
C SER A 431 -25.04 -5.04 -16.70
N LEU A 432 -24.65 -5.76 -15.64
CA LEU A 432 -23.24 -5.96 -15.27
C LEU A 432 -22.49 -6.81 -16.29
N HIS A 433 -23.13 -7.83 -16.85
CA HIS A 433 -22.55 -8.62 -17.94
C HIS A 433 -22.34 -7.79 -19.21
N ALA A 434 -23.31 -6.94 -19.57
CA ALA A 434 -23.26 -6.09 -20.75
C ALA A 434 -22.09 -5.08 -20.69
N GLU A 435 -21.80 -4.51 -19.50
CA GLU A 435 -20.70 -3.56 -19.31
C GLU A 435 -19.31 -4.15 -19.61
N VAL A 436 -19.14 -5.45 -19.35
CA VAL A 436 -17.86 -6.14 -19.54
C VAL A 436 -17.83 -7.07 -20.75
N ALA A 437 -18.89 -7.09 -21.56
CA ALA A 437 -19.06 -8.03 -22.68
C ALA A 437 -17.89 -8.01 -23.68
N SER A 438 -17.34 -6.83 -23.96
CA SER A 438 -16.18 -6.68 -24.87
C SER A 438 -14.87 -7.28 -24.33
N GLN A 439 -14.79 -7.52 -23.03
CA GLN A 439 -13.62 -8.09 -22.35
C GLN A 439 -13.78 -9.59 -22.08
N ARG A 440 -14.93 -10.17 -22.45
CA ARG A 440 -15.28 -11.56 -22.22
C ARG A 440 -15.13 -12.41 -23.48
N LEU A 441 -14.73 -13.64 -23.30
CA LEU A 441 -14.62 -14.61 -24.40
C LEU A 441 -16.02 -15.07 -24.83
N PRO A 442 -16.29 -15.23 -26.14
CA PRO A 442 -17.53 -15.87 -26.56
C PRO A 442 -17.53 -17.33 -26.06
N PRO A 443 -18.69 -17.86 -25.65
CA PRO A 443 -18.81 -19.27 -25.35
C PRO A 443 -18.34 -20.12 -26.52
N PRO A 444 -17.38 -21.08 -26.35
CA PRO A 444 -16.83 -21.86 -27.46
C PRO A 444 -17.91 -22.78 -28.05
N PRO A 445 -17.97 -22.96 -29.37
CA PRO A 445 -18.87 -23.92 -29.97
C PRO A 445 -18.46 -25.35 -29.60
N ALA A 446 -19.42 -26.25 -29.41
CA ALA A 446 -19.14 -27.64 -29.23
C ALA A 446 -18.79 -28.29 -30.61
N SER A 447 -17.87 -29.28 -30.61
CA SER A 447 -17.51 -30.02 -31.82
C SER A 447 -18.65 -30.86 -32.38
N GLY A 448 -19.62 -31.22 -31.53
CA GLY A 448 -20.74 -32.10 -31.87
C GLY A 448 -20.32 -33.54 -32.17
N PHE A 449 -19.09 -33.93 -31.88
CA PHE A 449 -18.58 -35.27 -32.13
C PHE A 449 -19.17 -36.27 -31.13
N LYS A 450 -19.74 -37.39 -31.66
CA LYS A 450 -20.41 -38.45 -30.87
C LYS A 450 -19.80 -39.84 -31.03
N GLY A 451 -18.56 -39.91 -31.50
CA GLY A 451 -17.85 -41.15 -31.74
C GLY A 451 -17.89 -41.60 -33.23
N PRO A 452 -17.29 -42.73 -33.55
CA PRO A 452 -16.74 -43.75 -32.63
C PRO A 452 -15.48 -43.30 -31.90
N TRP A 453 -15.37 -43.75 -30.64
CA TRP A 453 -14.22 -43.44 -29.78
C TRP A 453 -13.07 -44.41 -30.07
N PRO A 454 -11.78 -43.96 -30.06
CA PRO A 454 -10.62 -44.86 -30.08
C PRO A 454 -10.66 -45.84 -28.91
N GLU A 455 -9.98 -46.96 -29.03
CA GLU A 455 -9.80 -47.89 -27.92
C GLU A 455 -9.06 -47.21 -26.77
N LEU A 456 -9.51 -47.48 -25.53
CA LEU A 456 -8.82 -47.00 -24.35
C LEU A 456 -7.51 -47.78 -24.17
N ALA A 457 -6.39 -47.11 -24.28
CA ALA A 457 -5.10 -47.73 -24.07
C ALA A 457 -4.93 -48.23 -22.63
N PRO A 458 -4.12 -49.28 -22.39
CA PRO A 458 -3.82 -49.70 -21.02
C PRO A 458 -3.05 -48.62 -20.28
N ARG A 459 -3.39 -48.43 -18.99
CA ARG A 459 -2.70 -47.45 -18.12
C ARG A 459 -1.22 -47.87 -18.00
N PRO A 460 -0.26 -46.97 -18.28
CA PRO A 460 1.17 -47.23 -18.11
C PRO A 460 1.51 -47.55 -16.65
N GLU A 461 2.40 -48.48 -16.40
CA GLU A 461 2.90 -48.80 -15.07
C GLU A 461 3.64 -47.59 -14.49
N GLY A 462 3.30 -47.21 -13.25
CA GLY A 462 3.90 -46.01 -12.60
C GLY A 462 3.40 -44.66 -13.12
N ALA A 463 2.37 -44.63 -13.98
CA ALA A 463 1.78 -43.39 -14.47
C ALA A 463 1.22 -42.57 -13.30
N PRO A 464 1.40 -41.23 -13.30
CA PRO A 464 0.85 -40.34 -12.24
C PRO A 464 -0.67 -40.46 -12.18
N ILE A 465 -1.24 -40.15 -10.99
CA ILE A 465 -2.67 -39.92 -10.88
C ILE A 465 -2.95 -38.59 -11.60
N THR A 466 -3.72 -38.65 -12.67
CA THR A 466 -4.08 -37.47 -13.46
C THR A 466 -5.58 -37.25 -13.40
N VAL A 467 -5.99 -36.10 -12.87
CA VAL A 467 -7.38 -35.68 -12.78
C VAL A 467 -7.55 -34.36 -13.52
N LEU A 468 -8.42 -34.37 -14.51
CA LEU A 468 -8.86 -33.20 -15.23
C LEU A 468 -10.13 -32.69 -14.55
N LEU A 469 -10.04 -31.56 -13.84
CA LEU A 469 -11.17 -30.95 -13.17
C LEU A 469 -11.91 -30.03 -14.13
N TRP A 470 -13.23 -30.17 -14.21
CA TRP A 470 -14.04 -29.29 -15.05
C TRP A 470 -15.47 -29.14 -14.48
N GLY A 471 -16.12 -28.03 -14.85
CA GLY A 471 -17.54 -27.77 -14.63
C GLY A 471 -17.98 -26.57 -15.46
N ALA A 472 -19.17 -26.67 -16.06
CA ALA A 472 -19.75 -25.58 -16.80
C ALA A 472 -20.12 -24.41 -15.86
N PRO A 473 -20.30 -23.18 -16.37
CA PRO A 473 -20.72 -22.04 -15.56
C PRO A 473 -21.87 -22.36 -14.62
N GLY A 474 -21.77 -21.92 -13.36
CA GLY A 474 -22.76 -22.16 -12.31
C GLY A 474 -22.72 -23.56 -11.68
N SER A 475 -21.84 -24.46 -12.10
CA SER A 475 -21.64 -25.78 -11.50
C SER A 475 -20.98 -25.72 -10.11
N LEU A 476 -20.39 -24.59 -9.73
CA LEU A 476 -19.60 -24.37 -8.52
C LEU A 476 -18.29 -25.20 -8.47
N VAL A 477 -17.71 -25.51 -9.64
CA VAL A 477 -16.42 -26.20 -9.76
C VAL A 477 -15.31 -25.47 -9.00
N GLU A 478 -15.38 -24.13 -8.89
CA GLU A 478 -14.44 -23.31 -8.13
C GLU A 478 -14.39 -23.66 -6.65
N ARG A 479 -15.46 -24.21 -6.07
CA ARG A 479 -15.47 -24.68 -4.67
C ARG A 479 -14.70 -25.98 -4.49
N LEU A 480 -14.80 -26.90 -5.48
CA LEU A 480 -13.97 -28.09 -5.52
C LEU A 480 -12.49 -27.70 -5.67
N ALA A 481 -12.19 -26.79 -6.59
CA ALA A 481 -10.83 -26.29 -6.81
C ALA A 481 -10.24 -25.64 -5.54
N ARG A 482 -11.00 -24.79 -4.86
CA ARG A 482 -10.58 -24.16 -3.60
C ARG A 482 -10.36 -25.17 -2.48
N THR A 483 -11.17 -26.20 -2.37
CA THR A 483 -10.98 -27.25 -1.37
C THR A 483 -9.67 -28.02 -1.61
N LEU A 484 -9.37 -28.33 -2.86
CA LEU A 484 -8.10 -28.98 -3.25
C LEU A 484 -6.90 -28.08 -2.98
N GLU A 485 -6.99 -26.78 -3.28
CA GLU A 485 -5.92 -25.79 -3.06
C GLU A 485 -5.58 -25.66 -1.57
N VAL A 486 -6.59 -25.41 -0.72
CA VAL A 486 -6.41 -25.25 0.73
C VAL A 486 -5.83 -26.53 1.36
N GLY A 487 -6.15 -27.68 0.79
CA GLY A 487 -5.61 -28.96 1.18
C GLY A 487 -4.13 -29.17 0.84
N GLY A 488 -3.48 -28.20 0.20
CA GLY A 488 -2.11 -28.36 -0.31
C GLY A 488 -2.02 -29.34 -1.46
N GLY A 489 -3.14 -29.62 -2.14
CA GLY A 489 -3.19 -30.49 -3.32
C GLY A 489 -2.47 -29.85 -4.52
N PRO A 490 -1.88 -30.65 -5.39
CA PRO A 490 -1.14 -30.17 -6.55
C PRO A 490 -2.09 -29.74 -7.69
N LEU A 491 -2.98 -28.76 -7.41
CA LEU A 491 -3.93 -28.23 -8.38
C LEU A 491 -3.28 -27.16 -9.27
N LEU A 492 -3.30 -27.39 -10.58
CA LEU A 492 -2.96 -26.40 -11.58
C LEU A 492 -4.20 -25.56 -11.92
N GLN A 493 -4.17 -24.27 -11.55
CA GLN A 493 -5.27 -23.32 -11.78
C GLN A 493 -4.84 -22.11 -12.64
N ASP A 494 -3.62 -22.13 -13.15
CA ASP A 494 -3.03 -21.11 -14.01
C ASP A 494 -3.84 -20.84 -15.29
N ARG A 495 -4.65 -21.83 -15.75
CA ARG A 495 -5.55 -21.70 -16.91
C ARG A 495 -6.64 -20.64 -16.73
N ILE A 496 -7.00 -20.33 -15.50
CA ILE A 496 -8.03 -19.33 -15.15
C ILE A 496 -7.39 -17.99 -14.75
N GLY A 497 -6.06 -17.95 -14.62
CA GLY A 497 -5.28 -16.79 -14.22
C GLY A 497 -4.89 -15.86 -15.39
N PRO A 498 -4.13 -14.80 -15.09
CA PRO A 498 -3.64 -13.87 -16.12
C PRO A 498 -2.53 -14.45 -17.00
N GLU A 499 -1.78 -15.43 -16.52
CA GLU A 499 -0.68 -16.09 -17.24
C GLU A 499 -1.09 -17.52 -17.57
N THR A 500 -1.84 -17.68 -18.66
CA THR A 500 -2.35 -18.98 -19.07
C THR A 500 -1.28 -19.81 -19.80
N PRO A 501 -1.25 -21.16 -19.61
CA PRO A 501 -0.34 -22.02 -20.33
C PRO A 501 -0.67 -22.06 -21.84
N ALA A 502 0.35 -22.21 -22.66
CA ALA A 502 0.21 -22.19 -24.14
C ALA A 502 -0.08 -23.59 -24.74
N ASP A 503 -0.58 -24.53 -23.95
CA ASP A 503 -0.89 -25.89 -24.45
C ASP A 503 -2.29 -25.97 -25.13
N PRO A 504 -2.57 -27.04 -25.89
CA PRO A 504 -3.84 -27.17 -26.61
C PRO A 504 -5.09 -27.20 -25.74
N PHE A 505 -5.06 -27.59 -24.47
CA PHE A 505 -6.24 -27.53 -23.57
C PHE A 505 -6.70 -26.11 -23.26
N GLN A 506 -5.85 -25.10 -23.51
CA GLN A 506 -6.22 -23.69 -23.33
C GLN A 506 -7.00 -23.13 -24.53
N ARG A 507 -6.98 -23.78 -25.67
CA ARG A 507 -7.55 -23.29 -26.93
C ARG A 507 -8.97 -23.79 -27.13
N PRO A 508 -9.96 -22.90 -27.37
CA PRO A 508 -11.35 -23.30 -27.57
C PRO A 508 -11.61 -24.03 -28.90
N ASP A 509 -10.69 -23.94 -29.87
CA ASP A 509 -10.76 -24.63 -31.21
C ASP A 509 -10.13 -26.02 -31.23
N THR A 510 -9.43 -26.41 -30.16
CA THR A 510 -8.77 -27.74 -30.05
C THR A 510 -9.72 -28.91 -30.27
N PRO A 511 -10.96 -28.95 -29.73
CA PRO A 511 -11.87 -30.04 -30.00
C PRO A 511 -12.18 -30.24 -31.49
N GLN A 512 -12.45 -29.16 -32.20
CA GLN A 512 -12.71 -29.22 -33.65
C GLN A 512 -11.48 -29.67 -34.44
N ALA A 513 -10.29 -29.19 -34.05
CA ALA A 513 -9.01 -29.57 -34.67
C ALA A 513 -8.68 -31.09 -34.50
N LEU A 514 -9.11 -31.70 -33.39
CA LEU A 514 -9.02 -33.13 -33.18
C LEU A 514 -10.00 -33.88 -34.08
N VAL A 515 -11.24 -33.38 -34.24
CA VAL A 515 -12.28 -34.01 -35.06
C VAL A 515 -11.92 -34.00 -36.55
N ASP A 516 -11.41 -32.90 -37.06
CA ASP A 516 -11.01 -32.78 -38.47
C ASP A 516 -9.59 -33.31 -38.79
N GLY A 517 -8.86 -33.75 -37.74
CA GLY A 517 -7.52 -34.30 -37.85
C GLY A 517 -6.40 -33.31 -38.12
N SER A 518 -6.67 -32.00 -38.00
CA SER A 518 -5.64 -30.96 -38.13
C SER A 518 -4.72 -30.89 -36.90
N LEU A 519 -5.15 -31.44 -35.75
CA LEU A 519 -4.35 -31.64 -34.55
C LEU A 519 -4.22 -33.14 -34.24
N ASP A 520 -2.99 -33.60 -34.15
CA ASP A 520 -2.70 -34.98 -33.73
C ASP A 520 -2.83 -35.13 -32.21
N GLY A 521 -3.54 -36.18 -31.77
CA GLY A 521 -3.81 -36.42 -30.34
C GLY A 521 -2.56 -36.74 -29.52
N ALA A 522 -1.58 -37.46 -30.09
CA ALA A 522 -0.30 -37.74 -29.43
C ALA A 522 0.50 -36.42 -29.22
N TYR A 523 0.51 -35.58 -30.23
CA TYR A 523 1.15 -34.27 -30.16
C TYR A 523 0.50 -33.40 -29.07
N MET A 524 -0.83 -33.36 -29.06
CA MET A 524 -1.59 -32.60 -28.02
C MET A 524 -1.18 -33.03 -26.62
N VAL A 525 -1.23 -34.33 -26.31
CA VAL A 525 -0.86 -34.87 -24.99
C VAL A 525 0.63 -34.66 -24.71
N GLY A 526 1.49 -34.78 -25.73
CA GLY A 526 2.92 -34.51 -25.60
C GLY A 526 3.23 -33.05 -25.19
N GLN A 527 2.55 -32.08 -25.79
CA GLN A 527 2.67 -30.65 -25.41
C GLN A 527 2.22 -30.41 -23.99
N TRP A 528 1.07 -30.95 -23.57
CA TRP A 528 0.58 -30.86 -22.21
C TRP A 528 1.58 -31.45 -21.21
N ARG A 529 2.08 -32.67 -21.43
CA ARG A 529 3.10 -33.30 -20.56
C ARG A 529 4.38 -32.48 -20.46
N ALA A 530 4.87 -31.94 -21.58
CA ALA A 530 6.07 -31.10 -21.61
C ALA A 530 5.91 -29.80 -20.76
N ALA A 531 4.72 -29.26 -20.74
CA ALA A 531 4.42 -28.02 -19.96
C ALA A 531 4.34 -28.25 -18.44
N LEU A 532 4.05 -29.48 -17.98
CA LEU A 532 3.76 -29.76 -16.56
C LEU A 532 4.88 -29.34 -15.61
N ALA A 533 6.13 -29.59 -15.94
CA ALA A 533 7.28 -29.23 -15.10
C ALA A 533 7.40 -27.71 -14.91
N GLY A 534 7.18 -26.93 -15.98
CA GLY A 534 7.20 -25.47 -15.91
C GLY A 534 6.02 -24.86 -15.15
N ARG A 535 4.91 -25.61 -15.07
CA ARG A 535 3.71 -25.22 -14.32
C ARG A 535 3.74 -25.62 -12.84
N GLY A 536 4.83 -26.25 -12.37
CA GLY A 536 4.97 -26.69 -10.98
C GLY A 536 4.14 -27.93 -10.63
N ALA A 537 3.78 -28.77 -11.61
CA ALA A 537 3.02 -29.98 -11.37
C ALA A 537 3.80 -30.99 -10.50
N HIS A 538 3.08 -31.66 -9.59
CA HIS A 538 3.67 -32.72 -8.78
C HIS A 538 3.94 -33.99 -9.65
N PRO A 539 5.10 -34.65 -9.51
CA PRO A 539 5.49 -35.74 -10.42
C PRO A 539 4.59 -36.99 -10.35
N GLN A 540 3.89 -37.19 -9.24
CA GLN A 540 3.04 -38.39 -9.04
C GLN A 540 1.54 -38.13 -9.10
N VAL A 541 1.11 -36.86 -8.93
CA VAL A 541 -0.30 -36.49 -8.90
C VAL A 541 -0.48 -35.15 -9.62
N VAL A 542 -1.35 -35.10 -10.61
CA VAL A 542 -1.66 -33.90 -11.37
C VAL A 542 -3.16 -33.66 -11.32
N PHE A 543 -3.56 -32.51 -10.76
CA PHE A 543 -4.91 -31.98 -10.90
C PHE A 543 -4.82 -30.76 -11.82
N ASP A 544 -5.46 -30.81 -13.00
CA ASP A 544 -5.47 -29.70 -13.96
C ASP A 544 -6.89 -29.18 -14.13
N TRP A 545 -7.15 -27.94 -13.74
CA TRP A 545 -8.47 -27.32 -13.85
C TRP A 545 -8.65 -26.77 -15.27
N LEU A 546 -9.43 -27.46 -16.09
CA LEU A 546 -9.64 -27.12 -17.49
C LEU A 546 -10.63 -25.96 -17.65
N PRO A 547 -10.37 -24.99 -18.57
CA PRO A 547 -11.27 -23.89 -18.86
C PRO A 547 -12.49 -24.33 -19.68
N PHE A 548 -12.31 -25.35 -20.54
CA PHE A 548 -13.30 -25.89 -21.44
C PHE A 548 -13.27 -27.39 -21.43
N TRP A 549 -14.40 -28.01 -21.75
CA TRP A 549 -14.51 -29.42 -22.02
C TRP A 549 -15.31 -29.68 -23.30
N ASP A 550 -14.88 -30.66 -24.08
CA ASP A 550 -15.60 -31.26 -25.20
C ASP A 550 -15.26 -32.74 -25.27
N ASN A 551 -16.26 -33.57 -25.53
CA ASN A 551 -16.06 -35.02 -25.59
C ASN A 551 -15.05 -35.43 -26.70
N ALA A 552 -14.84 -34.59 -27.73
CA ALA A 552 -13.79 -34.83 -28.73
C ALA A 552 -12.38 -34.96 -28.12
N TYR A 553 -12.12 -34.46 -26.94
CA TYR A 553 -10.86 -34.70 -26.23
C TYR A 553 -10.59 -36.21 -26.03
N ALA A 554 -11.63 -37.03 -25.98
CA ALA A 554 -11.46 -38.48 -25.91
C ALA A 554 -10.68 -39.08 -27.09
N LEU A 555 -10.69 -38.41 -28.26
CA LEU A 555 -9.87 -38.81 -29.43
C LEU A 555 -8.36 -38.80 -29.12
N ALA A 556 -7.92 -37.89 -28.27
CA ALA A 556 -6.53 -37.80 -27.82
C ALA A 556 -6.30 -38.50 -26.47
N LEU A 557 -7.22 -38.36 -25.52
CA LEU A 557 -7.02 -38.87 -24.16
C LEU A 557 -7.05 -40.40 -24.08
N ARG A 558 -7.99 -41.05 -24.74
CA ARG A 558 -8.11 -42.51 -24.67
C ARG A 558 -6.85 -43.26 -25.17
N PRO A 559 -6.25 -42.91 -26.30
CA PRO A 559 -5.03 -43.62 -26.78
C PRO A 559 -3.73 -43.11 -26.14
N HIS A 560 -3.67 -41.84 -25.67
CA HIS A 560 -2.38 -41.21 -25.34
C HIS A 560 -2.28 -40.75 -23.88
N LEU A 561 -3.38 -40.66 -23.13
CA LEU A 561 -3.44 -40.30 -21.70
C LEU A 561 -4.46 -41.18 -20.94
N PRO A 562 -4.35 -42.52 -21.04
CA PRO A 562 -5.34 -43.43 -20.44
C PRO A 562 -5.40 -43.39 -18.91
N GLU A 563 -4.39 -42.82 -18.27
CA GLU A 563 -4.35 -42.59 -16.83
C GLU A 563 -5.21 -41.42 -16.38
N ALA A 564 -5.67 -40.52 -17.27
CA ALA A 564 -6.49 -39.41 -16.93
C ALA A 564 -7.94 -39.77 -16.59
N GLY A 565 -8.45 -39.25 -15.47
CA GLY A 565 -9.86 -39.26 -15.15
C GLY A 565 -10.44 -37.85 -15.16
N LEU A 566 -11.69 -37.70 -15.58
CA LEU A 566 -12.41 -36.45 -15.54
C LEU A 566 -13.20 -36.32 -14.24
N LEU A 567 -13.01 -35.24 -13.51
CA LEU A 567 -13.82 -34.88 -12.32
C LEU A 567 -14.75 -33.73 -12.71
N ILE A 568 -16.06 -33.97 -12.64
CA ILE A 568 -17.09 -33.04 -13.11
C ILE A 568 -17.85 -32.47 -11.92
N ALA A 569 -17.92 -31.15 -11.80
CA ALA A 569 -18.87 -30.48 -10.93
C ALA A 569 -20.20 -30.29 -11.67
N LEU A 570 -21.32 -30.66 -11.05
CA LEU A 570 -22.65 -30.61 -11.64
C LEU A 570 -23.69 -30.09 -10.68
N ARG A 571 -24.67 -29.35 -11.18
CA ARG A 571 -25.89 -28.90 -10.49
C ARG A 571 -27.09 -29.02 -11.42
N ASP A 572 -28.30 -28.76 -10.89
CA ASP A 572 -29.48 -28.56 -11.75
C ASP A 572 -29.15 -27.51 -12.83
N PRO A 573 -29.25 -27.83 -14.11
CA PRO A 573 -28.91 -26.93 -15.21
C PRO A 573 -29.59 -25.55 -15.12
N ARG A 574 -30.78 -25.48 -14.53
CA ARG A 574 -31.54 -24.22 -14.35
C ARG A 574 -30.92 -23.36 -13.26
N ASP A 575 -30.50 -23.96 -12.14
CA ASP A 575 -29.73 -23.27 -11.09
C ASP A 575 -28.33 -22.86 -11.59
N MET A 576 -27.71 -23.66 -12.48
CA MET A 576 -26.43 -23.29 -13.09
C MET A 576 -26.55 -22.03 -13.96
N LEU A 577 -27.59 -21.93 -14.79
CA LEU A 577 -27.84 -20.72 -15.58
C LEU A 577 -28.10 -19.50 -14.68
N LEU A 578 -28.93 -19.65 -13.67
CA LEU A 578 -29.24 -18.58 -12.73
C LEU A 578 -27.97 -18.12 -11.96
N ASP A 579 -27.16 -19.07 -11.52
CA ASP A 579 -25.89 -18.76 -10.85
C ASP A 579 -24.92 -18.05 -11.78
N TRP A 580 -24.84 -18.47 -13.06
CA TRP A 580 -24.01 -17.77 -14.06
C TRP A 580 -24.49 -16.32 -14.29
N ILE A 581 -25.80 -16.09 -14.37
CA ILE A 581 -26.37 -14.76 -14.47
C ILE A 581 -26.02 -13.91 -13.23
N ALA A 582 -26.19 -14.49 -12.02
CA ALA A 582 -26.03 -13.75 -10.77
C ALA A 582 -24.58 -13.53 -10.35
N PHE A 583 -23.65 -14.46 -10.62
CA PHE A 583 -22.28 -14.41 -10.12
C PHE A 583 -21.20 -14.41 -11.23
N GLY A 584 -21.60 -14.69 -12.47
CA GLY A 584 -20.63 -14.93 -13.54
C GLY A 584 -20.08 -16.35 -13.54
N SER A 585 -18.93 -16.54 -14.20
CA SER A 585 -18.27 -17.83 -14.33
C SER A 585 -16.77 -17.68 -14.07
N PRO A 586 -16.08 -18.73 -13.55
CA PRO A 586 -14.64 -18.72 -13.35
C PRO A 586 -13.87 -18.41 -14.64
N MET A 587 -14.25 -19.03 -15.74
CA MET A 587 -13.80 -18.65 -17.08
C MET A 587 -14.62 -17.43 -17.54
N PRO A 588 -14.01 -16.32 -17.95
CA PRO A 588 -14.72 -15.07 -18.24
C PRO A 588 -15.52 -15.14 -19.55
N LEU A 589 -16.56 -15.97 -19.58
CA LEU A 589 -17.42 -16.14 -20.74
C LEU A 589 -18.44 -15.01 -20.87
N ARG A 590 -18.73 -14.63 -22.11
CA ARG A 590 -19.73 -13.62 -22.45
C ARG A 590 -21.14 -14.16 -22.23
N LEU A 591 -22.00 -13.35 -21.63
CA LEU A 591 -23.41 -13.62 -21.45
C LEU A 591 -24.18 -12.35 -21.87
N GLU A 592 -24.81 -12.38 -23.02
CA GLU A 592 -25.59 -11.25 -23.58
C GLU A 592 -27.08 -11.59 -23.66
N ASP A 593 -27.42 -12.83 -23.96
CA ASP A 593 -28.79 -13.33 -24.05
C ASP A 593 -28.94 -14.61 -23.23
N THR A 594 -29.99 -14.69 -22.43
CA THR A 594 -30.22 -15.80 -21.50
C THR A 594 -30.65 -17.09 -22.19
N VAL A 595 -31.36 -17.00 -23.31
CA VAL A 595 -31.81 -18.15 -24.09
C VAL A 595 -30.64 -18.73 -24.88
N GLU A 596 -29.78 -17.88 -25.47
CA GLU A 596 -28.56 -18.30 -26.14
C GLU A 596 -27.59 -18.95 -25.14
N ALA A 597 -27.43 -18.36 -23.94
CA ALA A 597 -26.64 -18.94 -22.87
C ALA A 597 -27.17 -20.32 -22.43
N ALA A 598 -28.50 -20.44 -22.31
CA ALA A 598 -29.16 -21.72 -22.01
C ALA A 598 -28.94 -22.78 -23.09
N ARG A 599 -29.00 -22.40 -24.38
CA ARG A 599 -28.73 -23.34 -25.51
C ARG A 599 -27.28 -23.83 -25.47
N TRP A 600 -26.34 -22.92 -25.27
CA TRP A 600 -24.94 -23.31 -25.14
C TRP A 600 -24.71 -24.21 -23.92
N LEU A 601 -25.25 -23.83 -22.76
CA LEU A 601 -25.14 -24.64 -21.53
C LEU A 601 -25.77 -26.01 -21.68
N ALA A 602 -26.96 -26.10 -22.33
CA ALA A 602 -27.59 -27.37 -22.65
C ALA A 602 -26.68 -28.26 -23.49
N THR A 603 -26.03 -27.71 -24.53
CA THR A 603 -25.10 -28.43 -25.39
C THR A 603 -23.89 -28.96 -24.59
N GLN A 604 -23.35 -28.18 -23.67
CA GLN A 604 -22.27 -28.62 -22.78
C GLN A 604 -22.71 -29.77 -21.86
N LEU A 605 -23.89 -29.66 -21.27
CA LEU A 605 -24.42 -30.64 -20.35
C LEU A 605 -24.93 -31.90 -21.05
N GLU A 606 -25.37 -31.83 -22.31
CA GLU A 606 -25.63 -32.99 -23.13
C GLU A 606 -24.35 -33.88 -23.30
N GLN A 607 -23.18 -33.28 -23.42
CA GLN A 607 -21.92 -33.98 -23.44
C GLN A 607 -21.64 -34.71 -22.11
N VAL A 608 -22.00 -34.08 -20.98
CA VAL A 608 -21.90 -34.72 -19.65
C VAL A 608 -22.86 -35.92 -19.56
N ALA A 609 -24.10 -35.75 -20.02
CA ALA A 609 -25.06 -36.86 -20.08
C ALA A 609 -24.61 -38.01 -20.98
N ASP A 610 -23.92 -37.70 -22.10
CA ASP A 610 -23.31 -38.72 -22.97
C ASP A 610 -22.13 -39.45 -22.27
N ILE A 611 -21.35 -38.76 -21.43
CA ILE A 611 -20.31 -39.40 -20.59
C ILE A 611 -20.95 -40.32 -19.56
N GLU A 612 -22.03 -39.89 -18.89
CA GLU A 612 -22.73 -40.69 -17.88
C GLU A 612 -23.44 -41.94 -18.47
N ALA A 613 -23.91 -41.81 -19.71
CA ALA A 613 -24.61 -42.92 -20.42
C ALA A 613 -23.66 -43.90 -21.10
N GLY A 614 -22.41 -43.53 -21.38
CA GLY A 614 -21.47 -44.31 -22.17
C GLY A 614 -20.03 -44.27 -21.67
N GLU A 615 -19.18 -45.20 -22.12
CA GLU A 615 -17.76 -45.26 -21.75
C GLU A 615 -16.91 -44.29 -22.63
N VAL A 616 -17.20 -42.97 -22.53
CA VAL A 616 -16.44 -41.96 -23.28
C VAL A 616 -15.03 -41.81 -22.70
N ILE A 617 -14.91 -41.59 -21.39
CA ILE A 617 -13.66 -41.46 -20.64
C ILE A 617 -13.93 -41.87 -19.18
N PRO A 618 -12.92 -42.38 -18.44
CA PRO A 618 -13.06 -42.54 -17.00
C PRO A 618 -13.43 -41.21 -16.31
N PHE A 619 -14.51 -41.22 -15.54
CA PHE A 619 -15.00 -39.99 -14.90
C PHE A 619 -15.55 -40.23 -13.50
N ARG A 620 -15.70 -39.13 -12.76
CA ARG A 620 -16.51 -39.00 -11.54
C ARG A 620 -17.28 -37.69 -11.61
N SER A 621 -18.54 -37.70 -11.24
CA SER A 621 -19.35 -36.47 -11.09
C SER A 621 -19.65 -36.21 -9.61
N ILE A 622 -19.52 -34.95 -9.20
CA ILE A 622 -19.92 -34.47 -7.86
C ILE A 622 -21.10 -33.52 -8.06
N ARG A 623 -22.24 -33.92 -7.50
CA ARG A 623 -23.45 -33.08 -7.47
C ARG A 623 -23.36 -32.08 -6.33
N MET A 624 -23.34 -30.80 -6.69
CA MET A 624 -23.12 -29.68 -5.77
C MET A 624 -24.39 -29.16 -5.13
N ASP A 625 -25.59 -29.62 -5.56
CA ASP A 625 -26.87 -29.04 -5.17
C ASP A 625 -27.03 -28.93 -3.65
N ASP A 626 -26.87 -30.02 -2.94
CA ASP A 626 -27.10 -30.10 -1.49
C ASP A 626 -25.85 -29.84 -0.64
N ILE A 627 -24.67 -29.88 -1.24
CA ILE A 627 -23.39 -29.78 -0.52
C ILE A 627 -22.70 -28.43 -0.69
N ALA A 628 -23.14 -27.63 -1.64
CA ALA A 628 -22.45 -26.40 -2.05
C ALA A 628 -22.13 -25.42 -0.91
N GLN A 629 -22.91 -25.43 0.17
CA GLN A 629 -22.72 -24.51 1.31
C GLN A 629 -22.01 -25.16 2.50
N ASP A 630 -21.73 -26.46 2.45
CA ASP A 630 -21.09 -27.20 3.53
C ASP A 630 -19.66 -27.64 3.15
N PRO A 631 -18.61 -26.97 3.71
CA PRO A 631 -17.22 -27.34 3.47
C PRO A 631 -16.88 -28.79 3.80
N ARG A 632 -17.54 -29.38 4.81
CA ARG A 632 -17.31 -30.79 5.22
C ARG A 632 -17.88 -31.74 4.19
N ALA A 633 -19.08 -31.47 3.71
CA ALA A 633 -19.73 -32.28 2.69
C ALA A 633 -18.95 -32.21 1.36
N ILE A 634 -18.42 -31.04 0.98
CA ILE A 634 -17.56 -30.89 -0.22
C ILE A 634 -16.26 -31.70 -0.05
N ALA A 635 -15.57 -31.57 1.08
CA ALA A 635 -14.35 -32.33 1.35
C ALA A 635 -14.59 -33.85 1.32
N GLN A 636 -15.73 -34.32 1.91
CA GLN A 636 -16.09 -35.71 1.88
C GLN A 636 -16.39 -36.21 0.47
N ALA A 637 -17.17 -35.47 -0.31
CA ALA A 637 -17.47 -35.81 -1.71
C ALA A 637 -16.20 -35.92 -2.58
N LEU A 638 -15.24 -35.01 -2.38
CA LEU A 638 -13.93 -35.09 -3.04
C LEU A 638 -13.12 -36.30 -2.56
N ALA A 639 -13.13 -36.60 -1.25
CA ALA A 639 -12.42 -37.75 -0.70
C ALA A 639 -12.96 -39.06 -1.25
N ASP A 640 -14.28 -39.19 -1.37
CA ASP A 640 -14.93 -40.36 -1.94
C ASP A 640 -14.67 -40.53 -3.44
N ALA A 641 -14.73 -39.39 -4.18
CA ALA A 641 -14.48 -39.39 -5.64
C ALA A 641 -13.03 -39.71 -6.03
N LEU A 642 -12.07 -39.26 -5.24
CA LEU A 642 -10.62 -39.36 -5.53
C LEU A 642 -9.92 -40.49 -4.75
N ALA A 643 -10.58 -41.08 -3.78
CA ALA A 643 -10.00 -42.03 -2.82
C ALA A 643 -8.77 -41.46 -2.08
N LEU A 644 -8.84 -40.17 -1.72
CA LEU A 644 -7.77 -39.40 -1.05
C LEU A 644 -8.32 -38.77 0.25
N GLN A 645 -7.43 -38.43 1.17
CA GLN A 645 -7.82 -37.55 2.29
C GLN A 645 -7.83 -36.09 1.83
N VAL A 646 -8.95 -35.42 2.02
CA VAL A 646 -9.14 -34.02 1.63
C VAL A 646 -9.43 -33.20 2.90
N PRO A 647 -8.59 -32.20 3.22
CA PRO A 647 -8.85 -31.31 4.35
C PRO A 647 -10.09 -30.44 4.13
N ILE A 648 -10.72 -30.05 5.24
CA ILE A 648 -11.87 -29.16 5.21
C ILE A 648 -11.38 -27.72 4.99
N ALA A 649 -11.80 -27.10 3.91
CA ALA A 649 -11.53 -25.69 3.67
C ALA A 649 -12.31 -24.79 4.66
N PRO A 650 -11.71 -23.66 5.12
CA PRO A 650 -12.46 -22.70 5.92
C PRO A 650 -13.57 -22.08 5.06
N PRO A 651 -14.76 -21.80 5.62
CA PRO A 651 -15.90 -21.28 4.86
C PRO A 651 -15.57 -20.00 4.06
N GLN A 652 -14.69 -19.17 4.58
CA GLN A 652 -14.24 -17.91 3.94
C GLN A 652 -13.49 -18.15 2.60
N ALA A 653 -12.94 -19.34 2.38
CA ALA A 653 -12.26 -19.70 1.14
C ALA A 653 -13.21 -19.77 -0.06
N TYR A 654 -14.50 -19.96 0.16
CA TYR A 654 -15.49 -20.14 -0.90
C TYR A 654 -16.08 -18.84 -1.46
N GLY A 655 -15.72 -17.68 -0.91
CA GLY A 655 -16.29 -16.41 -1.33
C GLY A 655 -17.77 -16.23 -0.95
N PRO A 656 -18.57 -15.55 -1.76
CA PRO A 656 -19.96 -15.24 -1.41
C PRO A 656 -20.83 -16.49 -1.32
N VAL A 657 -21.87 -16.40 -0.48
CA VAL A 657 -22.92 -17.42 -0.41
C VAL A 657 -23.62 -17.49 -1.77
N ARG A 658 -23.78 -18.70 -2.30
CA ARG A 658 -24.45 -18.95 -3.57
C ARG A 658 -25.95 -19.18 -3.38
N LEU A 659 -26.70 -19.05 -4.46
CA LEU A 659 -28.12 -19.35 -4.45
C LEU A 659 -28.38 -20.83 -4.11
N PRO A 660 -29.38 -21.16 -3.29
CA PRO A 660 -29.64 -22.55 -2.88
C PRO A 660 -30.14 -23.40 -4.06
N ALA A 661 -30.11 -24.71 -3.91
CA ALA A 661 -30.67 -25.63 -4.89
C ALA A 661 -32.18 -25.41 -5.09
N GLY A 662 -32.62 -25.45 -6.34
CA GLY A 662 -34.00 -25.23 -6.71
C GLY A 662 -34.46 -23.77 -6.70
N HIS A 663 -33.54 -22.83 -6.48
CA HIS A 663 -33.85 -21.38 -6.44
C HIS A 663 -34.37 -20.85 -7.79
N TRP A 664 -34.00 -21.49 -8.89
CA TRP A 664 -34.45 -21.18 -10.24
C TRP A 664 -35.98 -21.07 -10.34
N ARG A 665 -36.76 -21.84 -9.53
CA ARG A 665 -38.23 -21.82 -9.58
C ARG A 665 -38.84 -20.46 -9.29
N ARG A 666 -38.17 -19.62 -8.52
CA ARG A 666 -38.59 -18.24 -8.27
C ARG A 666 -38.48 -17.34 -9.51
N PHE A 667 -37.60 -17.72 -10.43
CA PHE A 667 -37.33 -16.97 -11.65
C PHE A 667 -38.04 -17.54 -12.89
N ASP A 668 -38.89 -18.54 -12.72
CA ASP A 668 -39.60 -19.19 -13.85
C ASP A 668 -40.41 -18.19 -14.66
N GLY A 669 -41.05 -17.22 -14.01
CA GLY A 669 -41.80 -16.16 -14.69
C GLY A 669 -40.95 -15.23 -15.56
N VAL A 670 -39.64 -15.14 -15.32
CA VAL A 670 -38.72 -14.22 -16.04
C VAL A 670 -37.78 -14.98 -16.98
N LEU A 671 -37.31 -16.16 -16.58
CA LEU A 671 -36.33 -16.97 -17.30
C LEU A 671 -36.96 -18.27 -17.87
N GLY A 672 -38.29 -18.41 -17.85
CA GLY A 672 -38.96 -19.65 -18.21
C GLY A 672 -38.63 -20.14 -19.63
N GLU A 673 -38.45 -19.25 -20.61
CA GLU A 673 -38.01 -19.63 -21.97
C GLU A 673 -36.58 -20.26 -21.93
N ALA A 674 -35.68 -19.66 -21.20
CA ALA A 674 -34.30 -20.20 -21.04
C ALA A 674 -34.32 -21.53 -20.26
N PHE A 675 -35.15 -21.64 -19.22
CA PHE A 675 -35.27 -22.88 -18.43
C PHE A 675 -35.95 -24.01 -19.24
N ALA A 676 -36.87 -23.68 -20.13
CA ALA A 676 -37.47 -24.67 -21.05
C ALA A 676 -36.43 -25.30 -21.98
N VAL A 677 -35.42 -24.53 -22.43
CA VAL A 677 -34.30 -25.05 -23.24
C VAL A 677 -33.47 -26.03 -22.43
N LEU A 678 -33.31 -25.83 -21.12
CA LEU A 678 -32.52 -26.70 -20.24
C LEU A 678 -33.29 -27.93 -19.74
N GLY A 679 -34.63 -27.94 -19.81
CA GLY A 679 -35.48 -29.01 -19.31
C GLY A 679 -35.07 -30.40 -19.78
N PRO A 680 -34.94 -30.65 -21.09
CA PRO A 680 -34.56 -31.99 -21.60
C PRO A 680 -33.23 -32.52 -21.06
N VAL A 681 -32.21 -31.69 -20.98
CA VAL A 681 -30.91 -32.11 -20.45
C VAL A 681 -30.95 -32.28 -18.94
N ALA A 682 -31.71 -31.47 -18.23
CA ALA A 682 -31.95 -31.63 -16.81
C ALA A 682 -32.57 -33.01 -16.48
N GLU A 683 -33.60 -33.44 -17.23
CA GLU A 683 -34.23 -34.75 -17.10
C GLU A 683 -33.22 -35.87 -17.41
N ARG A 684 -32.39 -35.75 -18.47
CA ARG A 684 -31.37 -36.75 -18.77
C ARG A 684 -30.34 -36.90 -17.64
N LEU A 685 -30.01 -35.84 -16.97
CA LEU A 685 -29.09 -35.81 -15.82
C LEU A 685 -29.79 -36.19 -14.49
N GLY A 686 -31.08 -36.56 -14.53
CA GLY A 686 -31.82 -37.03 -13.37
C GLY A 686 -32.40 -35.94 -12.45
N TYR A 687 -32.46 -34.69 -12.97
CA TYR A 687 -33.15 -33.61 -12.26
C TYR A 687 -34.65 -33.57 -12.64
N THR A 688 -35.49 -33.48 -11.65
CA THR A 688 -36.94 -33.40 -11.85
C THR A 688 -37.39 -31.98 -12.21
N ALA A 689 -38.52 -31.87 -12.91
CA ALA A 689 -39.14 -30.60 -13.27
C ALA A 689 -39.50 -29.72 -12.08
#